data_804caad41bed717c1f1ec992d064c840
#
_entry.id   804caad41bed717c1f1ec992d064c840
#
_cell.length_a   1.000
_cell.length_b   1.000
_cell.length_c   1.000
_cell.angle_alpha   90.00
_cell.angle_beta   90.00
_cell.angle_gamma   90.00
#
_symmetry.space_group_name_H-M   'P 1'
#
loop_
_entity.id
_entity.type
_entity.pdbx_description
1 polymer ?
#
loop_
_entity_poly.entity_id
_entity_poly.type
_entity_poly.pdbx_seq_one_letter_code
_entity_poly.pdbx_strand_id
1 'polypeptide(L)'
;NFSTGEVEIHGSALYHKTEYRERRNHYAVYAVNAPIAGFDTDRDSFLGAYGENSAPEVVVNGTSKNSVASGWAPIGSHHLEVSLAPGETKTCVFVLGYVENPVEEKWVGRAEDGVINRKRADELLSRFDTAEKADAALVKLKDYWNELLSHFTISSSEEKLDRMVNIWHQYQCMVTFNMSRSASYFESGIGRGMGFRDSCQDLLGFVHLIPDRARERILDIAATQFEDGSAYHQYQPLTKKGNSDIGSGFNDDPLWLIAGTAAYIKETGDYSILDEMTPYDSDASKATTFMEHLRRSFHYTMEHLGPHNLPLIGRADWNDCLNLNCFSTEPGESFQTFGPSEGPNAESVFIAGMFVRYGKDYAAICRHQGMTEEAELAEKAIAEMEKTVMDAGWDGEWYLRAYDHYKNKIGSKECEDGKIFIEPQGFCVMAEIGLEEGCCLKAMESVEKYLDTKYGIVLLQPPYHRYHVELGEISSYPPGYKENAGIFCHNNPWISIAETVIGRGNRAWQVYTRTCPAYIEDISEIHRTEPYVYSQMIAGKDAPNFGEAKNSWLTGTAAWTFLDVSQFILGIRPDYDGLTVDPCIPSKLDGFTAKRDFRGVSYHITVKNPNHVEKGVVSMIVDGQPVEGTTIPFSAEKKDVNVEVTMG
;
A
#
# COMPACT_ATOMS: atom_id res chain seq x y z
N ASN A 1 10.74 -10.50 -29.62
CA ASN A 1 11.85 -9.81 -28.95
C ASN A 1 13.20 -9.92 -29.67
N PHE A 2 13.30 -10.68 -30.76
CA PHE A 2 14.57 -10.93 -31.44
C PHE A 2 15.29 -9.64 -31.84
N SER A 3 14.61 -8.65 -32.39
CA SER A 3 15.20 -7.36 -32.80
C SER A 3 15.03 -6.25 -31.76
N THR A 4 14.55 -6.55 -30.56
CA THR A 4 14.28 -5.55 -29.53
C THR A 4 15.20 -5.62 -28.31
N GLY A 5 16.10 -6.59 -28.28
CA GLY A 5 17.07 -6.75 -27.21
C GLY A 5 18.36 -7.36 -27.73
N GLU A 6 19.43 -6.61 -27.74
CA GLU A 6 20.75 -7.04 -28.15
C GLU A 6 21.76 -6.78 -27.05
N VAL A 7 22.83 -7.55 -27.05
CA VAL A 7 23.96 -7.34 -26.15
C VAL A 7 25.17 -6.80 -26.92
N GLU A 8 25.79 -5.80 -26.33
CA GLU A 8 27.05 -5.22 -26.82
C GLU A 8 28.10 -5.35 -25.72
N ILE A 9 29.33 -5.64 -26.06
CA ILE A 9 30.42 -5.90 -25.11
C ILE A 9 31.57 -4.91 -25.34
N HIS A 10 32.03 -4.27 -24.23
CA HIS A 10 33.22 -3.42 -24.22
C HIS A 10 34.05 -3.70 -22.97
N GLY A 11 35.22 -4.33 -23.18
CA GLY A 11 36.05 -4.76 -22.06
C GLY A 11 35.33 -5.72 -21.15
N SER A 12 35.20 -5.36 -19.87
CA SER A 12 34.45 -6.13 -18.89
C SER A 12 32.96 -5.69 -18.76
N ALA A 13 32.48 -4.77 -19.58
CA ALA A 13 31.12 -4.27 -19.51
C ALA A 13 30.26 -4.90 -20.61
N LEU A 14 29.11 -5.43 -20.18
CA LEU A 14 28.07 -6.01 -21.00
C LEU A 14 26.87 -5.05 -20.98
N TYR A 15 26.39 -4.64 -22.16
CA TYR A 15 25.28 -3.70 -22.32
C TYR A 15 24.11 -4.43 -22.95
N HIS A 16 23.00 -4.52 -22.22
CA HIS A 16 21.75 -5.03 -22.75
C HIS A 16 20.89 -3.86 -23.27
N LYS A 17 20.84 -3.73 -24.58
CA LYS A 17 20.11 -2.67 -25.30
C LYS A 17 18.68 -3.13 -25.57
N THR A 18 17.69 -2.28 -25.33
CA THR A 18 16.30 -2.59 -25.60
C THR A 18 15.64 -1.53 -26.46
N GLU A 19 14.78 -1.96 -27.40
CA GLU A 19 14.00 -1.14 -28.32
C GLU A 19 12.53 -1.56 -28.28
N TYR A 20 11.94 -1.61 -27.08
CA TYR A 20 10.60 -2.13 -26.92
C TYR A 20 9.57 -1.04 -26.57
N ARG A 21 8.47 -0.97 -27.34
CA ARG A 21 7.37 -0.01 -27.19
C ARG A 21 7.82 1.46 -27.21
N GLU A 22 7.19 2.32 -26.41
CA GLU A 22 7.46 3.76 -26.34
C GLU A 22 8.78 4.11 -25.65
N ARG A 23 9.23 3.25 -24.72
CA ARG A 23 10.49 3.48 -23.97
C ARG A 23 11.66 2.78 -24.63
N ARG A 24 12.37 3.52 -25.47
CA ARG A 24 13.52 3.03 -26.26
C ARG A 24 14.84 3.59 -25.83
N ASN A 25 14.85 4.44 -24.80
CA ASN A 25 16.01 5.24 -24.42
C ASN A 25 16.85 4.63 -23.31
N HIS A 26 16.45 3.51 -22.73
CA HIS A 26 17.14 2.85 -21.64
C HIS A 26 17.93 1.62 -22.08
N TYR A 27 18.91 1.26 -21.25
CA TYR A 27 19.68 0.02 -21.36
C TYR A 27 20.23 -0.39 -19.99
N ALA A 28 20.55 -1.69 -19.84
CA ALA A 28 21.24 -2.18 -18.66
C ALA A 28 22.74 -2.33 -18.96
N VAL A 29 23.56 -2.12 -17.93
CA VAL A 29 24.99 -2.38 -17.96
C VAL A 29 25.38 -3.31 -16.81
N TYR A 30 26.18 -4.34 -17.12
CA TYR A 30 26.77 -5.23 -16.13
C TYR A 30 28.27 -5.29 -16.34
N ALA A 31 29.04 -4.93 -15.32
CA ALA A 31 30.50 -4.80 -15.44
C ALA A 31 31.22 -5.29 -14.18
N VAL A 32 32.51 -5.60 -14.32
CA VAL A 32 33.39 -5.90 -13.20
C VAL A 32 34.68 -5.08 -13.32
N ASN A 33 35.27 -4.69 -12.20
CA ASN A 33 36.51 -3.90 -12.13
C ASN A 33 37.79 -4.75 -12.27
N ALA A 34 37.69 -5.91 -12.90
CA ALA A 34 38.82 -6.82 -13.15
C ALA A 34 38.86 -7.23 -14.62
N PRO A 35 40.05 -7.59 -15.13
CA PRO A 35 40.16 -8.22 -16.44
C PRO A 35 39.37 -9.52 -16.49
N ILE A 36 38.64 -9.73 -17.59
CA ILE A 36 37.89 -10.96 -17.81
C ILE A 36 38.64 -11.88 -18.77
N ALA A 37 38.64 -13.18 -18.49
CA ALA A 37 39.15 -14.22 -19.38
C ALA A 37 38.12 -14.61 -20.44
N GLY A 38 36.83 -14.39 -20.13
CA GLY A 38 35.72 -14.63 -21.01
C GLY A 38 34.40 -14.16 -20.42
N PHE A 39 33.33 -14.30 -21.20
CA PHE A 39 31.95 -13.91 -20.81
C PHE A 39 30.93 -14.84 -21.46
N ASP A 40 29.71 -14.80 -20.99
CA ASP A 40 28.55 -15.35 -21.68
C ASP A 40 27.32 -14.45 -21.43
N THR A 41 26.53 -14.20 -22.46
CA THR A 41 25.32 -13.40 -22.39
C THR A 41 24.09 -14.13 -22.92
N ASP A 42 24.26 -15.26 -23.60
CA ASP A 42 23.20 -16.14 -24.04
C ASP A 42 22.97 -17.25 -23.00
N ARG A 43 21.74 -17.30 -22.47
CA ARG A 43 21.39 -18.22 -21.39
C ARG A 43 21.49 -19.67 -21.80
N ASP A 44 21.01 -20.03 -22.98
CA ASP A 44 20.98 -21.42 -23.41
C ASP A 44 22.38 -21.93 -23.70
N SER A 45 23.23 -21.08 -24.27
CA SER A 45 24.67 -21.35 -24.45
C SER A 45 25.38 -21.54 -23.11
N PHE A 46 25.05 -20.72 -22.10
CA PHE A 46 25.66 -20.78 -20.78
C PHE A 46 25.23 -22.06 -20.01
N LEU A 47 23.95 -22.36 -20.00
CA LEU A 47 23.41 -23.54 -19.29
C LEU A 47 23.77 -24.84 -20.00
N GLY A 48 23.82 -24.84 -21.34
CA GLY A 48 23.93 -26.03 -22.17
C GLY A 48 22.56 -26.67 -22.45
N ALA A 49 22.54 -27.58 -23.40
CA ALA A 49 21.31 -28.32 -23.76
C ALA A 49 20.85 -29.16 -22.56
N TYR A 50 19.60 -28.93 -22.13
CA TYR A 50 19.00 -29.55 -20.94
C TYR A 50 19.72 -29.26 -19.61
N GLY A 51 20.55 -28.21 -19.58
CA GLY A 51 21.28 -27.77 -18.38
C GLY A 51 20.38 -26.99 -17.41
N GLU A 52 20.73 -27.02 -16.13
CA GLU A 52 20.06 -26.31 -15.05
C GLU A 52 20.95 -25.26 -14.40
N ASN A 53 20.33 -24.31 -13.69
CA ASN A 53 21.08 -23.28 -12.93
C ASN A 53 21.98 -23.88 -11.83
N SER A 54 21.70 -25.09 -11.36
CA SER A 54 22.50 -25.80 -10.36
C SER A 54 23.84 -26.32 -10.91
N ALA A 55 23.93 -26.54 -12.23
CA ALA A 55 25.12 -27.06 -12.90
C ALA A 55 25.25 -26.53 -14.34
N PRO A 56 25.46 -25.21 -14.54
CA PRO A 56 25.63 -24.66 -15.89
C PRO A 56 26.82 -25.27 -16.59
N GLU A 57 26.66 -25.64 -17.85
CA GLU A 57 27.73 -26.30 -18.65
C GLU A 57 29.05 -25.50 -18.66
N VAL A 58 28.94 -24.17 -18.80
CA VAL A 58 30.10 -23.26 -18.79
C VAL A 58 30.84 -23.32 -17.45
N VAL A 59 30.13 -23.38 -16.33
CA VAL A 59 30.74 -23.48 -15.00
C VAL A 59 31.34 -24.85 -14.75
N VAL A 60 30.63 -25.91 -15.12
CA VAL A 60 31.14 -27.29 -15.00
C VAL A 60 32.41 -27.52 -15.81
N ASN A 61 32.46 -26.97 -17.02
CA ASN A 61 33.61 -27.11 -17.91
C ASN A 61 34.72 -26.09 -17.62
N GLY A 62 34.46 -25.05 -16.81
CA GLY A 62 35.38 -24.00 -16.48
C GLY A 62 35.83 -23.14 -17.70
N THR A 63 34.98 -23.05 -18.72
CA THR A 63 35.33 -22.35 -19.97
C THR A 63 34.15 -21.60 -20.54
N SER A 64 34.27 -20.28 -20.67
CA SER A 64 33.26 -19.41 -21.31
C SER A 64 33.17 -19.70 -22.81
N LYS A 65 31.99 -19.58 -23.36
CA LYS A 65 31.72 -19.69 -24.80
C LYS A 65 31.79 -18.36 -25.54
N ASN A 66 31.91 -17.25 -24.81
CA ASN A 66 31.81 -15.87 -25.30
C ASN A 66 30.54 -15.65 -26.13
N SER A 67 29.45 -16.21 -25.66
CA SER A 67 28.17 -16.13 -26.35
C SER A 67 27.58 -14.72 -26.25
N VAL A 68 26.94 -14.28 -27.34
CA VAL A 68 26.26 -12.99 -27.43
C VAL A 68 24.79 -13.22 -27.71
N ALA A 69 23.93 -12.78 -26.76
CA ALA A 69 22.50 -12.91 -26.88
C ALA A 69 21.90 -11.89 -27.86
N SER A 70 20.87 -12.31 -28.57
CA SER A 70 20.06 -11.48 -29.42
C SER A 70 18.58 -11.67 -29.08
N GLY A 71 18.10 -10.90 -28.13
CA GLY A 71 16.70 -10.73 -27.77
C GLY A 71 16.08 -11.72 -26.79
N TRP A 72 16.50 -12.95 -26.70
CA TRP A 72 15.89 -13.97 -25.86
C TRP A 72 16.70 -14.24 -24.58
N ALA A 73 16.03 -14.09 -23.43
CA ALA A 73 16.56 -14.43 -22.09
C ALA A 73 18.07 -14.11 -21.88
N PRO A 74 18.51 -12.87 -22.10
CA PRO A 74 19.92 -12.51 -21.94
C PRO A 74 20.35 -12.64 -20.48
N ILE A 75 21.61 -13.00 -20.27
CA ILE A 75 22.27 -13.04 -18.97
C ILE A 75 23.53 -12.19 -18.99
N GLY A 76 24.16 -11.98 -17.83
CA GLY A 76 25.50 -11.43 -17.70
C GLY A 76 26.37 -12.40 -16.91
N SER A 77 27.36 -12.99 -17.54
CA SER A 77 28.33 -13.86 -16.91
C SER A 77 29.75 -13.40 -17.25
N HIS A 78 30.61 -13.28 -16.24
CA HIS A 78 32.03 -13.00 -16.37
C HIS A 78 32.87 -14.19 -15.91
N HIS A 79 33.87 -14.55 -16.70
CA HIS A 79 34.90 -15.50 -16.32
C HIS A 79 36.15 -14.74 -15.90
N LEU A 80 36.56 -14.89 -14.66
CA LEU A 80 37.77 -14.28 -14.08
C LEU A 80 38.77 -15.36 -13.72
N GLU A 81 40.02 -15.15 -14.10
CA GLU A 81 41.16 -15.98 -13.65
C GLU A 81 41.85 -15.27 -12.49
N VAL A 82 41.87 -15.88 -11.31
CA VAL A 82 42.44 -15.30 -10.10
C VAL A 82 43.46 -16.24 -9.50
N SER A 83 44.70 -15.73 -9.32
CA SER A 83 45.74 -16.41 -8.56
C SER A 83 45.95 -15.71 -7.23
N LEU A 84 45.97 -16.46 -6.13
CA LEU A 84 46.17 -15.95 -4.79
C LEU A 84 47.35 -16.65 -4.12
N ALA A 85 48.27 -15.89 -3.53
CA ALA A 85 49.28 -16.41 -2.62
C ALA A 85 48.65 -16.79 -1.27
N PRO A 86 49.30 -17.64 -0.44
CA PRO A 86 48.80 -17.94 0.90
C PRO A 86 48.57 -16.69 1.73
N GLY A 87 47.32 -16.51 2.21
CA GLY A 87 46.90 -15.34 2.98
C GLY A 87 46.53 -14.11 2.16
N GLU A 88 46.63 -14.15 0.84
CA GLU A 88 46.21 -13.07 -0.05
C GLU A 88 44.69 -13.04 -0.24
N THR A 89 44.13 -11.83 -0.30
CA THR A 89 42.72 -11.57 -0.61
C THR A 89 42.62 -10.65 -1.80
N LYS A 90 41.73 -10.94 -2.73
CA LYS A 90 41.42 -10.07 -3.87
C LYS A 90 39.94 -9.74 -3.88
N THR A 91 39.60 -8.47 -3.97
CA THR A 91 38.23 -7.98 -4.04
C THR A 91 37.88 -7.60 -5.46
N CYS A 92 36.77 -8.10 -5.98
CA CYS A 92 36.18 -7.70 -7.25
C CYS A 92 34.82 -7.02 -6.99
N VAL A 93 34.59 -5.91 -7.69
CA VAL A 93 33.33 -5.17 -7.63
C VAL A 93 32.56 -5.42 -8.91
N PHE A 94 31.38 -5.99 -8.78
CA PHE A 94 30.42 -6.16 -9.86
C PHE A 94 29.36 -5.08 -9.78
N VAL A 95 29.07 -4.44 -10.89
CA VAL A 95 28.07 -3.38 -11.00
C VAL A 95 26.99 -3.79 -12.00
N LEU A 96 25.76 -3.89 -11.53
CA LEU A 96 24.58 -3.97 -12.39
C LEU A 96 23.88 -2.61 -12.35
N GLY A 97 23.80 -1.95 -13.50
CA GLY A 97 23.24 -0.61 -13.61
C GLY A 97 22.15 -0.50 -14.65
N TYR A 98 21.27 0.47 -14.43
CA TYR A 98 20.26 0.92 -15.37
C TYR A 98 20.61 2.33 -15.83
N VAL A 99 20.54 2.60 -17.12
CA VAL A 99 20.89 3.89 -17.71
C VAL A 99 19.82 4.34 -18.69
N GLU A 100 19.45 5.61 -18.61
CA GLU A 100 18.63 6.29 -19.61
C GLU A 100 19.45 7.39 -20.32
N ASN A 101 19.54 7.30 -21.63
CA ASN A 101 20.02 8.42 -22.46
C ASN A 101 18.79 9.23 -22.95
N PRO A 102 18.94 10.50 -23.34
CA PRO A 102 17.96 11.13 -24.22
C PRO A 102 17.76 10.27 -25.47
N VAL A 103 16.53 10.22 -25.99
CA VAL A 103 16.19 9.34 -27.14
C VAL A 103 17.13 9.59 -28.32
N GLU A 104 17.43 10.86 -28.59
CA GLU A 104 18.27 11.30 -29.71
C GLU A 104 19.75 11.00 -29.48
N GLU A 105 20.16 10.73 -28.23
CA GLU A 105 21.56 10.46 -27.85
C GLU A 105 21.78 9.00 -27.46
N LYS A 106 20.80 8.12 -27.65
CA LYS A 106 20.95 6.72 -27.25
C LYS A 106 22.07 6.01 -28.02
N TRP A 107 22.24 6.32 -29.28
CA TRP A 107 23.18 5.69 -30.17
C TRP A 107 24.36 6.59 -30.49
N VAL A 108 25.52 5.99 -30.78
CA VAL A 108 26.65 6.66 -31.42
C VAL A 108 26.47 6.54 -32.93
N GLY A 109 26.25 7.66 -33.60
CA GLY A 109 25.96 7.65 -35.04
C GLY A 109 24.48 7.30 -35.32
N ARG A 110 24.24 6.42 -36.29
CA ARG A 110 22.89 6.02 -36.69
C ARG A 110 22.40 4.86 -35.83
N ALA A 111 21.11 4.84 -35.57
CA ALA A 111 20.47 3.76 -34.79
C ALA A 111 20.68 2.37 -35.41
N GLU A 112 20.74 2.30 -36.77
CA GLU A 112 20.98 1.06 -37.52
C GLU A 112 22.37 0.47 -37.28
N ASP A 113 23.35 1.29 -36.88
CA ASP A 113 24.69 0.82 -36.55
C ASP A 113 24.74 0.10 -35.18
N GLY A 114 23.70 0.24 -34.37
CA GLY A 114 23.48 -0.48 -33.13
C GLY A 114 24.50 -0.22 -32.00
N VAL A 115 25.33 0.81 -32.12
CA VAL A 115 26.36 1.15 -31.13
C VAL A 115 25.77 2.04 -30.04
N ILE A 116 25.73 1.55 -28.81
CA ILE A 116 25.18 2.30 -27.68
C ILE A 116 26.08 3.46 -27.25
N ASN A 117 25.51 4.61 -26.93
CA ASN A 117 26.23 5.71 -26.30
C ASN A 117 26.47 5.40 -24.83
N ARG A 118 27.70 5.07 -24.48
CA ARG A 118 28.14 4.59 -23.17
C ARG A 118 28.45 5.69 -22.15
N LYS A 119 28.45 6.95 -22.55
CA LYS A 119 28.93 8.05 -21.70
C LYS A 119 28.32 8.02 -20.28
N ARG A 120 26.99 7.90 -20.17
CA ARG A 120 26.33 7.84 -18.87
C ARG A 120 26.59 6.54 -18.11
N ALA A 121 26.77 5.43 -18.83
CA ALA A 121 27.17 4.17 -18.20
C ALA A 121 28.61 4.25 -17.65
N ASP A 122 29.55 4.82 -18.40
CA ASP A 122 30.93 5.01 -17.93
C ASP A 122 30.98 5.92 -16.70
N GLU A 123 30.16 6.99 -16.67
CA GLU A 123 29.98 7.84 -15.50
C GLU A 123 29.40 7.06 -14.30
N LEU A 124 28.41 6.20 -14.52
CA LEU A 124 27.85 5.34 -13.48
C LEU A 124 28.89 4.34 -12.94
N LEU A 125 29.55 3.62 -13.82
CA LEU A 125 30.57 2.62 -13.47
C LEU A 125 31.73 3.25 -12.69
N SER A 126 32.16 4.46 -13.07
CA SER A 126 33.24 5.17 -12.39
C SER A 126 32.98 5.51 -10.93
N ARG A 127 31.70 5.48 -10.51
CA ARG A 127 31.30 5.70 -9.11
C ARG A 127 31.58 4.49 -8.22
N PHE A 128 31.75 3.29 -8.82
CA PHE A 128 31.87 2.00 -8.12
C PHE A 128 33.03 1.15 -8.61
N ASP A 129 34.00 1.73 -9.31
CA ASP A 129 35.10 1.01 -9.96
C ASP A 129 36.17 0.48 -9.00
N THR A 130 36.10 0.83 -7.70
CA THR A 130 37.00 0.28 -6.66
C THR A 130 36.21 -0.18 -5.44
N ALA A 131 36.84 -1.07 -4.63
CA ALA A 131 36.23 -1.54 -3.39
C ALA A 131 35.94 -0.39 -2.43
N GLU A 132 36.84 0.57 -2.29
CA GLU A 132 36.69 1.72 -1.40
C GLU A 132 35.51 2.61 -1.81
N LYS A 133 35.26 2.80 -3.11
CA LYS A 133 34.10 3.55 -3.62
C LYS A 133 32.80 2.79 -3.36
N ALA A 134 32.80 1.47 -3.55
CA ALA A 134 31.63 0.63 -3.25
C ALA A 134 31.30 0.66 -1.75
N ASP A 135 32.31 0.52 -0.88
CA ASP A 135 32.14 0.62 0.58
C ASP A 135 31.61 2.00 1.00
N ALA A 136 32.17 3.08 0.43
CA ALA A 136 31.70 4.44 0.70
C ALA A 136 30.25 4.66 0.24
N ALA A 137 29.83 4.05 -0.88
CA ALA A 137 28.46 4.10 -1.33
C ALA A 137 27.51 3.33 -0.40
N LEU A 138 27.94 2.18 0.12
CA LEU A 138 27.18 1.42 1.11
C LEU A 138 26.98 2.20 2.43
N VAL A 139 28.04 2.91 2.89
CA VAL A 139 27.92 3.80 4.06
C VAL A 139 26.89 4.89 3.81
N LYS A 140 26.95 5.59 2.66
CA LYS A 140 25.95 6.61 2.30
C LYS A 140 24.52 6.06 2.24
N LEU A 141 24.34 4.85 1.72
CA LEU A 141 23.02 4.19 1.71
C LEU A 141 22.52 3.91 3.11
N LYS A 142 23.40 3.43 3.99
CA LYS A 142 23.09 3.20 5.41
C LYS A 142 22.72 4.49 6.12
N ASP A 143 23.47 5.57 5.88
CA ASP A 143 23.18 6.88 6.48
C ASP A 143 21.82 7.42 6.01
N TYR A 144 21.52 7.29 4.72
CA TYR A 144 20.21 7.66 4.15
C TYR A 144 19.05 6.93 4.85
N TRP A 145 19.16 5.61 5.02
CA TRP A 145 18.11 4.85 5.70
C TRP A 145 18.00 5.20 7.19
N ASN A 146 19.13 5.40 7.86
CA ASN A 146 19.12 5.79 9.27
C ASN A 146 18.47 7.16 9.47
N GLU A 147 18.74 8.13 8.60
CA GLU A 147 18.11 9.45 8.62
C GLU A 147 16.60 9.33 8.37
N LEU A 148 16.21 8.65 7.27
CA LEU A 148 14.82 8.49 6.89
C LEU A 148 14.00 7.83 8.01
N LEU A 149 14.48 6.72 8.57
CA LEU A 149 13.77 5.98 9.62
C LEU A 149 13.78 6.71 10.98
N SER A 150 14.64 7.71 11.16
CA SER A 150 14.73 8.47 12.42
C SER A 150 13.57 9.46 12.64
N HIS A 151 12.74 9.70 11.63
CA HIS A 151 11.59 10.60 11.76
C HIS A 151 10.50 10.07 12.71
N PHE A 152 10.42 8.75 12.87
CA PHE A 152 9.55 8.13 13.85
C PHE A 152 10.21 6.90 14.46
N THR A 153 10.55 6.98 15.75
CA THR A 153 11.13 5.87 16.50
C THR A 153 10.49 5.73 17.87
N ILE A 154 10.46 4.52 18.39
CA ILE A 154 9.93 4.19 19.72
C ILE A 154 10.93 3.35 20.51
N SER A 155 10.74 3.32 21.81
CA SER A 155 11.36 2.35 22.71
C SER A 155 10.36 1.92 23.77
N SER A 156 10.19 0.63 23.94
CA SER A 156 9.24 0.00 24.86
C SER A 156 9.84 -1.24 25.51
N SER A 157 9.05 -1.93 26.33
CA SER A 157 9.43 -3.25 26.86
C SER A 157 9.23 -4.39 25.86
N GLU A 158 8.64 -4.12 24.68
CA GLU A 158 8.34 -5.08 23.60
C GLU A 158 9.34 -4.92 22.45
N GLU A 159 10.47 -5.60 22.50
CA GLU A 159 11.52 -5.52 21.47
C GLU A 159 11.01 -5.79 20.05
N LYS A 160 10.06 -6.73 19.89
CA LYS A 160 9.45 -7.05 18.59
C LYS A 160 8.65 -5.87 18.03
N LEU A 161 7.94 -5.14 18.89
CA LEU A 161 7.23 -3.91 18.51
C LEU A 161 8.22 -2.84 18.07
N ASP A 162 9.27 -2.58 18.87
CA ASP A 162 10.28 -1.58 18.56
C ASP A 162 10.95 -1.85 17.21
N ARG A 163 11.34 -3.10 16.96
CA ARG A 163 11.95 -3.54 15.69
C ARG A 163 11.03 -3.32 14.50
N MET A 164 9.74 -3.65 14.63
CA MET A 164 8.78 -3.47 13.55
C MET A 164 8.51 -1.99 13.27
N VAL A 165 8.23 -1.19 14.30
CA VAL A 165 7.90 0.23 14.14
C VAL A 165 9.10 1.03 13.66
N ASN A 166 10.29 0.81 14.23
CA ASN A 166 11.47 1.60 13.92
C ASN A 166 12.07 1.27 12.54
N ILE A 167 11.85 0.05 12.01
CA ILE A 167 12.52 -0.40 10.79
C ILE A 167 11.53 -0.97 9.78
N TRP A 168 10.95 -2.14 10.05
CA TRP A 168 10.36 -2.97 9.00
C TRP A 168 9.05 -2.46 8.44
N HIS A 169 8.18 -1.85 9.25
CA HIS A 169 6.97 -1.21 8.72
C HIS A 169 7.31 -0.09 7.76
N GLN A 170 8.14 0.85 8.19
CA GLN A 170 8.52 2.01 7.39
C GLN A 170 9.31 1.60 6.14
N TYR A 171 10.21 0.62 6.27
CA TYR A 171 10.97 0.07 5.15
C TYR A 171 10.04 -0.56 4.08
N GLN A 172 9.09 -1.40 4.49
CA GLN A 172 8.15 -2.00 3.55
C GLN A 172 7.24 -0.95 2.89
N CYS A 173 6.79 0.07 3.61
CA CYS A 173 6.04 1.19 3.02
C CYS A 173 6.86 1.90 1.93
N MET A 174 8.15 2.13 2.15
CA MET A 174 9.05 2.71 1.15
C MET A 174 9.27 1.78 -0.05
N VAL A 175 9.38 0.47 0.17
CA VAL A 175 9.46 -0.51 -0.93
C VAL A 175 8.17 -0.48 -1.76
N THR A 176 7.02 -0.46 -1.12
CA THR A 176 5.71 -0.38 -1.81
C THR A 176 5.62 0.89 -2.65
N PHE A 177 6.07 2.05 -2.12
CA PHE A 177 6.14 3.29 -2.88
C PHE A 177 7.07 3.18 -4.08
N ASN A 178 8.32 2.75 -3.87
CA ASN A 178 9.35 2.68 -4.91
C ASN A 178 8.98 1.71 -6.04
N MET A 179 8.36 0.58 -5.70
CA MET A 179 7.96 -0.45 -6.66
C MET A 179 6.58 -0.19 -7.24
N SER A 180 5.81 0.74 -6.68
CA SER A 180 4.48 1.17 -7.15
C SER A 180 3.49 0.01 -7.36
N ARG A 181 3.64 -1.07 -6.60
CA ARG A 181 2.91 -2.35 -6.74
C ARG A 181 2.85 -2.93 -8.16
N SER A 182 3.38 -2.23 -9.17
CA SER A 182 3.32 -2.66 -10.57
C SER A 182 4.54 -3.42 -11.05
N ALA A 183 5.62 -3.42 -10.29
CA ALA A 183 6.85 -4.12 -10.60
C ALA A 183 6.95 -5.51 -9.97
N SER A 184 5.91 -5.96 -9.29
CA SER A 184 5.85 -7.31 -8.72
C SER A 184 5.71 -8.35 -9.81
N TYR A 185 6.70 -9.20 -9.92
CA TYR A 185 6.69 -10.33 -10.83
C TYR A 185 5.60 -11.35 -10.50
N PHE A 186 5.30 -11.52 -9.23
CA PHE A 186 4.36 -12.53 -8.75
C PHE A 186 2.92 -12.04 -8.64
N GLU A 187 2.70 -10.79 -8.27
CA GLU A 187 1.36 -10.27 -8.02
C GLU A 187 0.75 -9.62 -9.27
N SER A 188 1.47 -8.68 -9.87
CA SER A 188 0.92 -7.84 -10.94
C SER A 188 1.55 -8.08 -12.30
N GLY A 189 2.72 -8.73 -12.36
CA GLY A 189 3.54 -8.79 -13.57
C GLY A 189 4.04 -7.39 -13.98
N ILE A 190 4.83 -7.35 -15.04
CA ILE A 190 5.49 -6.11 -15.51
C ILE A 190 4.62 -5.20 -16.39
N GLY A 191 3.42 -5.58 -16.69
CA GLY A 191 2.53 -4.82 -17.59
C GLY A 191 1.34 -4.18 -16.90
N ARG A 192 1.10 -4.46 -15.61
CA ARG A 192 -0.05 -3.94 -14.87
C ARG A 192 0.19 -2.51 -14.40
N GLY A 193 -0.87 -1.70 -14.40
CA GLY A 193 -0.86 -0.34 -13.87
C GLY A 193 -0.86 -0.28 -12.35
N MET A 194 -0.69 0.92 -11.81
CA MET A 194 -0.90 1.23 -10.40
C MET A 194 -2.38 1.42 -10.13
N GLY A 195 -2.89 0.84 -9.03
CA GLY A 195 -4.25 1.10 -8.58
C GLY A 195 -4.43 2.53 -8.07
N PHE A 196 -5.55 3.15 -8.42
CA PHE A 196 -5.92 4.49 -7.92
C PHE A 196 -6.05 4.48 -6.40
N ARG A 197 -6.93 3.64 -5.87
CA ARG A 197 -7.11 3.50 -4.41
C ARG A 197 -5.89 2.94 -3.70
N ASP A 198 -5.17 2.00 -4.33
CA ASP A 198 -3.96 1.42 -3.77
C ASP A 198 -2.90 2.49 -3.52
N SER A 199 -2.69 3.37 -4.50
CA SER A 199 -1.74 4.47 -4.39
C SER A 199 -2.15 5.48 -3.31
N CYS A 200 -3.45 5.78 -3.18
CA CYS A 200 -3.97 6.64 -2.11
C CYS A 200 -3.77 6.03 -0.71
N GLN A 201 -3.95 4.73 -0.57
CA GLN A 201 -3.76 4.03 0.70
C GLN A 201 -2.28 3.90 1.07
N ASP A 202 -1.41 3.64 0.10
CA ASP A 202 0.03 3.54 0.34
C ASP A 202 0.63 4.84 0.87
N LEU A 203 0.05 6.01 0.50
CA LEU A 203 0.43 7.32 1.06
C LEU A 203 0.39 7.35 2.59
N LEU A 204 -0.58 6.65 3.21
CA LEU A 204 -0.73 6.59 4.66
C LEU A 204 0.51 6.05 5.37
N GLY A 205 1.30 5.20 4.69
CA GLY A 205 2.48 4.57 5.24
C GLY A 205 3.79 5.34 5.05
N PHE A 206 3.86 6.31 4.13
CA PHE A 206 5.11 6.98 3.81
C PHE A 206 5.04 8.52 3.77
N VAL A 207 3.88 9.11 3.96
CA VAL A 207 3.71 10.58 3.90
C VAL A 207 4.64 11.33 4.87
N HIS A 208 4.92 10.77 6.04
CA HIS A 208 5.83 11.35 7.04
C HIS A 208 7.31 11.21 6.66
N LEU A 209 7.66 10.27 5.79
CA LEU A 209 9.04 10.01 5.36
C LEU A 209 9.44 10.89 4.17
N ILE A 210 8.54 11.03 3.19
CA ILE A 210 8.82 11.67 1.91
C ILE A 210 7.65 12.56 1.46
N PRO A 211 7.29 13.61 2.24
CA PRO A 211 6.08 14.41 1.99
C PRO A 211 6.05 15.05 0.60
N ASP A 212 7.18 15.51 0.06
CA ASP A 212 7.26 16.10 -1.28
C ASP A 212 6.86 15.10 -2.37
N ARG A 213 7.33 13.85 -2.25
CA ARG A 213 6.99 12.78 -3.17
C ARG A 213 5.54 12.31 -3.00
N ALA A 214 5.02 12.39 -1.77
CA ALA A 214 3.60 12.14 -1.49
C ALA A 214 2.71 13.17 -2.20
N ARG A 215 3.09 14.46 -2.15
CA ARG A 215 2.41 15.53 -2.87
C ARG A 215 2.37 15.29 -4.38
N GLU A 216 3.50 14.97 -4.99
CA GLU A 216 3.58 14.62 -6.41
C GLU A 216 2.65 13.44 -6.75
N ARG A 217 2.65 12.40 -5.94
CA ARG A 217 1.82 11.21 -6.15
C ARG A 217 0.33 11.53 -6.07
N ILE A 218 -0.11 12.36 -5.12
CA ILE A 218 -1.51 12.79 -5.00
C ILE A 218 -1.98 13.50 -6.27
N LEU A 219 -1.18 14.43 -6.80
CA LEU A 219 -1.50 15.15 -8.03
C LEU A 219 -1.50 14.24 -9.27
N ASP A 220 -0.57 13.28 -9.35
CA ASP A 220 -0.54 12.28 -10.42
C ASP A 220 -1.81 11.40 -10.41
N ILE A 221 -2.26 10.98 -9.23
CA ILE A 221 -3.48 10.19 -9.06
C ILE A 221 -4.70 11.02 -9.48
N ALA A 222 -4.83 12.23 -8.95
CA ALA A 222 -5.96 13.12 -9.26
C ALA A 222 -6.07 13.43 -10.74
N ALA A 223 -4.95 13.53 -11.46
CA ALA A 223 -4.94 13.77 -12.90
C ALA A 223 -5.58 12.63 -13.72
N THR A 224 -5.84 11.48 -13.12
CA THR A 224 -6.55 10.36 -13.75
C THR A 224 -8.04 10.30 -13.40
N GLN A 225 -8.55 11.25 -12.63
CA GLN A 225 -9.97 11.37 -12.32
C GLN A 225 -10.75 11.87 -13.55
N PHE A 226 -12.01 11.50 -13.66
CA PHE A 226 -12.95 12.03 -14.65
C PHE A 226 -13.69 13.27 -14.14
N GLU A 227 -14.29 14.04 -15.06
CA GLU A 227 -15.01 15.27 -14.72
C GLU A 227 -16.26 15.03 -13.87
N ASP A 228 -16.83 13.85 -13.88
CA ASP A 228 -17.96 13.45 -13.02
C ASP A 228 -17.55 13.07 -11.59
N GLY A 229 -16.26 13.00 -11.32
CA GLY A 229 -15.71 12.61 -10.01
C GLY A 229 -15.33 11.14 -9.89
N SER A 230 -15.71 10.28 -10.83
CA SER A 230 -15.19 8.91 -10.95
C SER A 230 -13.71 8.93 -11.33
N ALA A 231 -13.05 7.78 -11.28
CA ALA A 231 -11.62 7.68 -11.61
C ALA A 231 -11.31 6.43 -12.41
N TYR A 232 -10.20 6.45 -13.14
CA TYR A 232 -9.62 5.22 -13.64
C TYR A 232 -9.20 4.35 -12.45
N HIS A 233 -9.61 3.10 -12.45
CA HIS A 233 -9.21 2.15 -11.42
C HIS A 233 -7.69 1.90 -11.39
N GLN A 234 -7.04 2.01 -12.55
CA GLN A 234 -5.59 1.87 -12.69
C GLN A 234 -5.01 2.91 -13.65
N TYR A 235 -3.78 3.31 -13.40
CA TYR A 235 -3.00 4.17 -14.29
C TYR A 235 -1.57 3.64 -14.48
N GLN A 236 -0.93 4.04 -15.55
CA GLN A 236 0.43 3.62 -15.88
C GLN A 236 1.45 4.55 -15.20
N PRO A 237 2.36 4.03 -14.36
CA PRO A 237 3.28 4.87 -13.60
C PRO A 237 4.28 5.66 -14.46
N LEU A 238 4.58 5.17 -15.67
CA LEU A 238 5.53 5.80 -16.57
C LEU A 238 4.93 6.94 -17.40
N THR A 239 3.71 6.75 -17.88
CA THR A 239 3.01 7.74 -18.70
C THR A 239 2.08 8.62 -17.88
N LYS A 240 1.78 8.20 -16.64
CA LYS A 240 0.82 8.85 -15.73
C LYS A 240 -0.59 8.98 -16.32
N LYS A 241 -0.96 8.06 -17.21
CA LYS A 241 -2.27 8.02 -17.88
C LYS A 241 -3.10 6.87 -17.37
N GLY A 242 -4.40 7.09 -17.30
CA GLY A 242 -5.38 6.05 -16.95
C GLY A 242 -5.35 4.86 -17.90
N ASN A 243 -5.70 3.69 -17.38
CA ASN A 243 -5.80 2.45 -18.15
C ASN A 243 -7.24 2.27 -18.64
N SER A 244 -7.48 2.56 -19.94
CA SER A 244 -8.80 2.46 -20.55
C SER A 244 -9.33 1.02 -20.67
N ASP A 245 -8.46 0.01 -20.63
CA ASP A 245 -8.90 -1.39 -20.73
C ASP A 245 -9.67 -1.83 -19.48
N ILE A 246 -9.32 -1.26 -18.31
CA ILE A 246 -10.03 -1.51 -17.05
C ILE A 246 -11.11 -0.43 -16.85
N GLY A 247 -10.80 0.83 -17.18
CA GLY A 247 -11.73 1.95 -17.07
C GLY A 247 -12.04 2.35 -15.64
N SER A 248 -13.29 2.76 -15.40
CA SER A 248 -13.84 3.22 -14.11
C SER A 248 -14.91 2.26 -13.56
N GLY A 249 -15.65 2.73 -12.57
CA GLY A 249 -16.82 2.04 -12.02
C GLY A 249 -16.56 1.33 -10.70
N PHE A 250 -15.39 1.52 -10.09
CA PHE A 250 -15.12 1.13 -8.70
C PHE A 250 -15.47 2.32 -7.82
N ASN A 251 -16.67 2.28 -7.23
CA ASN A 251 -17.26 3.50 -6.66
C ASN A 251 -16.69 3.92 -5.29
N ASP A 252 -15.78 3.14 -4.73
CA ASP A 252 -14.97 3.54 -3.57
C ASP A 252 -13.75 4.40 -3.96
N ASP A 253 -13.24 4.28 -5.20
CA ASP A 253 -12.03 4.97 -5.66
C ASP A 253 -12.02 6.48 -5.33
N PRO A 254 -13.08 7.26 -5.62
CA PRO A 254 -13.08 8.70 -5.35
C PRO A 254 -12.82 9.08 -3.88
N LEU A 255 -13.34 8.31 -2.93
CA LEU A 255 -13.19 8.60 -1.50
C LEU A 255 -11.77 8.40 -0.99
N TRP A 256 -11.00 7.53 -1.63
CA TRP A 256 -9.59 7.32 -1.28
C TRP A 256 -8.72 8.53 -1.60
N LEU A 257 -9.07 9.34 -2.61
CA LEU A 257 -8.36 10.59 -2.89
C LEU A 257 -8.50 11.58 -1.72
N ILE A 258 -9.69 11.66 -1.12
CA ILE A 258 -9.92 12.48 0.08
C ILE A 258 -9.08 11.97 1.25
N ALA A 259 -9.05 10.64 1.46
CA ALA A 259 -8.27 10.01 2.53
C ALA A 259 -6.76 10.33 2.42
N GLY A 260 -6.17 10.12 1.23
CA GLY A 260 -4.76 10.39 0.98
C GLY A 260 -4.41 11.88 1.13
N THR A 261 -5.29 12.75 0.64
CA THR A 261 -5.10 14.21 0.75
C THR A 261 -5.20 14.68 2.21
N ALA A 262 -6.18 14.18 2.95
CA ALA A 262 -6.33 14.51 4.37
C ALA A 262 -5.10 14.07 5.18
N ALA A 263 -4.58 12.86 4.93
CA ALA A 263 -3.35 12.39 5.56
C ALA A 263 -2.16 13.30 5.26
N TYR A 264 -2.01 13.74 4.00
CA TYR A 264 -0.96 14.67 3.59
C TYR A 264 -1.07 16.03 4.29
N ILE A 265 -2.27 16.63 4.30
CA ILE A 265 -2.49 17.95 4.92
C ILE A 265 -2.28 17.85 6.45
N LYS A 266 -2.78 16.81 7.10
CA LYS A 266 -2.56 16.59 8.53
C LYS A 266 -1.08 16.44 8.87
N GLU A 267 -0.33 15.74 8.05
CA GLU A 267 1.11 15.56 8.25
C GLU A 267 1.91 16.83 8.03
N THR A 268 1.64 17.54 6.94
CA THR A 268 2.50 18.65 6.47
C THR A 268 2.01 20.04 6.87
N GLY A 269 0.71 20.21 7.06
CA GLY A 269 0.07 21.53 7.15
C GLY A 269 0.02 22.28 5.82
N ASP A 270 0.38 21.62 4.70
CA ASP A 270 0.41 22.23 3.38
C ASP A 270 -0.96 22.19 2.70
N TYR A 271 -1.72 23.25 2.86
CA TYR A 271 -2.98 23.47 2.16
C TYR A 271 -2.80 24.00 0.74
N SER A 272 -1.60 24.41 0.33
CA SER A 272 -1.36 24.97 -1.01
C SER A 272 -1.59 23.94 -2.12
N ILE A 273 -1.55 22.65 -1.79
CA ILE A 273 -1.91 21.58 -2.73
C ILE A 273 -3.32 21.76 -3.31
N LEU A 274 -4.24 22.36 -2.54
CA LEU A 274 -5.64 22.54 -2.95
C LEU A 274 -5.80 23.55 -4.11
N ASP A 275 -4.83 24.43 -4.28
CA ASP A 275 -4.83 25.45 -5.35
C ASP A 275 -4.16 24.97 -6.65
N GLU A 276 -3.52 23.79 -6.63
CA GLU A 276 -2.83 23.25 -7.79
C GLU A 276 -3.80 22.97 -8.94
N MET A 277 -3.44 23.46 -10.13
CA MET A 277 -4.21 23.22 -11.35
C MET A 277 -3.95 21.79 -11.85
N THR A 278 -4.93 20.94 -11.67
CA THR A 278 -4.84 19.50 -11.97
C THR A 278 -5.82 19.14 -13.10
N PRO A 279 -5.38 18.42 -14.13
CA PRO A 279 -6.23 18.02 -15.24
C PRO A 279 -7.19 16.88 -14.86
N TYR A 280 -8.31 16.73 -15.58
CA TYR A 280 -9.10 15.51 -15.62
C TYR A 280 -8.69 14.67 -16.83
N ASP A 281 -8.68 13.33 -16.66
CA ASP A 281 -8.31 12.36 -17.70
C ASP A 281 -6.97 12.69 -18.39
N SER A 282 -6.03 13.25 -17.62
CA SER A 282 -4.74 13.74 -18.14
C SER A 282 -4.84 14.78 -19.27
N ASP A 283 -5.99 15.44 -19.43
CA ASP A 283 -6.24 16.50 -20.42
C ASP A 283 -6.05 17.89 -19.80
N ALA A 284 -4.93 18.54 -20.10
CA ALA A 284 -4.60 19.85 -19.56
C ALA A 284 -5.65 20.95 -19.86
N SER A 285 -6.47 20.78 -20.92
CA SER A 285 -7.53 21.73 -21.26
C SER A 285 -8.71 21.70 -20.29
N LYS A 286 -8.82 20.64 -19.49
CA LYS A 286 -9.87 20.42 -18.50
C LYS A 286 -9.40 20.64 -17.05
N ALA A 287 -8.24 21.24 -16.87
CA ALA A 287 -7.68 21.44 -15.52
C ALA A 287 -8.56 22.38 -14.67
N THR A 288 -8.75 21.97 -13.42
CA THR A 288 -9.36 22.79 -12.36
C THR A 288 -8.45 22.82 -11.14
N THR A 289 -8.82 23.54 -10.08
CA THR A 289 -8.10 23.46 -8.82
C THR A 289 -8.23 22.05 -8.23
N PHE A 290 -7.21 21.59 -7.52
CA PHE A 290 -7.25 20.29 -6.86
C PHE A 290 -8.39 20.20 -5.81
N MET A 291 -8.78 21.32 -5.19
CA MET A 291 -9.96 21.37 -4.32
C MET A 291 -11.24 20.94 -5.05
N GLU A 292 -11.38 21.30 -6.34
CA GLU A 292 -12.53 20.88 -7.15
C GLU A 292 -12.52 19.36 -7.41
N HIS A 293 -11.35 18.73 -7.52
CA HIS A 293 -11.23 17.26 -7.59
C HIS A 293 -11.78 16.59 -6.33
N LEU A 294 -11.45 17.10 -5.14
CA LEU A 294 -12.00 16.59 -3.88
C LEU A 294 -13.52 16.80 -3.79
N ARG A 295 -14.00 17.98 -4.23
CA ARG A 295 -15.43 18.26 -4.26
C ARG A 295 -16.17 17.27 -5.14
N ARG A 296 -15.69 17.00 -6.34
CA ARG A 296 -16.29 16.02 -7.25
C ARG A 296 -16.19 14.60 -6.72
N SER A 297 -15.10 14.23 -6.04
CA SER A 297 -14.98 12.94 -5.37
C SER A 297 -16.07 12.71 -4.31
N PHE A 298 -16.36 13.73 -3.49
CA PHE A 298 -17.37 13.65 -2.45
C PHE A 298 -18.78 13.63 -3.06
N HIS A 299 -19.06 14.54 -4.01
CA HIS A 299 -20.35 14.64 -4.69
C HIS A 299 -20.67 13.40 -5.52
N TYR A 300 -19.68 12.75 -6.13
CA TYR A 300 -19.89 11.51 -6.85
C TYR A 300 -20.62 10.47 -6.01
N THR A 301 -20.18 10.23 -4.78
CA THR A 301 -20.85 9.29 -3.89
C THR A 301 -22.25 9.76 -3.49
N MET A 302 -22.43 11.07 -3.22
CA MET A 302 -23.75 11.65 -2.88
C MET A 302 -24.78 11.50 -4.01
N GLU A 303 -24.34 11.56 -5.26
CA GLU A 303 -25.20 11.54 -6.45
C GLU A 303 -25.46 10.10 -6.95
N HIS A 304 -24.71 9.11 -6.44
CA HIS A 304 -24.81 7.70 -6.82
C HIS A 304 -25.34 6.85 -5.67
N LEU A 305 -26.59 7.09 -5.30
CA LEU A 305 -27.28 6.34 -4.26
C LEU A 305 -28.30 5.36 -4.85
N GLY A 306 -28.43 4.20 -4.22
CA GLY A 306 -29.36 3.17 -4.60
C GLY A 306 -30.73 3.25 -3.88
N PRO A 307 -31.55 2.20 -3.98
CA PRO A 307 -32.92 2.18 -3.44
C PRO A 307 -33.05 2.40 -1.93
N HIS A 308 -32.00 2.06 -1.16
CA HIS A 308 -31.98 2.26 0.29
C HIS A 308 -31.25 3.55 0.69
N ASN A 309 -30.88 4.41 -0.26
CA ASN A 309 -30.02 5.59 -0.10
C ASN A 309 -28.61 5.25 0.41
N LEU A 310 -28.15 4.02 0.22
CA LEU A 310 -26.76 3.62 0.38
C LEU A 310 -25.99 3.87 -0.94
N PRO A 311 -24.67 4.05 -0.92
CA PRO A 311 -23.90 4.24 -2.14
C PRO A 311 -23.96 3.03 -3.07
N LEU A 312 -24.15 3.28 -4.36
CA LEU A 312 -24.07 2.26 -5.39
C LEU A 312 -22.65 1.69 -5.45
N ILE A 313 -22.52 0.37 -5.55
CA ILE A 313 -21.22 -0.30 -5.57
C ILE A 313 -20.47 -0.14 -6.91
N GLY A 314 -21.23 0.08 -8.03
CA GLY A 314 -20.68 0.07 -9.36
C GLY A 314 -20.25 -1.33 -9.82
N ARG A 315 -19.08 -1.44 -10.42
CA ARG A 315 -18.47 -2.71 -10.84
C ARG A 315 -18.06 -3.55 -9.63
N ALA A 316 -17.44 -2.90 -8.67
CA ALA A 316 -17.05 -3.42 -7.36
C ALA A 316 -16.70 -2.24 -6.43
N ASP A 317 -16.44 -2.51 -5.17
CA ASP A 317 -15.75 -1.61 -4.26
C ASP A 317 -14.32 -2.13 -3.97
N TRP A 318 -13.75 -1.90 -2.79
CA TRP A 318 -12.41 -2.37 -2.41
C TRP A 318 -12.21 -3.87 -2.68
N ASN A 319 -13.25 -4.66 -2.54
CA ASN A 319 -13.22 -6.07 -2.91
C ASN A 319 -13.56 -6.23 -4.39
N ASP A 320 -12.54 -6.18 -5.25
CA ASP A 320 -12.66 -6.28 -6.71
C ASP A 320 -13.44 -7.51 -7.18
N CYS A 321 -13.51 -8.53 -6.33
CA CYS A 321 -14.13 -9.80 -6.65
C CYS A 321 -15.62 -9.89 -6.27
N LEU A 322 -16.17 -8.88 -5.59
CA LEU A 322 -17.59 -8.77 -5.26
C LEU A 322 -18.32 -7.98 -6.35
N ASN A 323 -18.81 -8.68 -7.37
CA ASN A 323 -19.31 -8.09 -8.61
C ASN A 323 -20.83 -8.16 -8.72
N LEU A 324 -21.52 -7.37 -7.92
CA LEU A 324 -22.99 -7.45 -7.75
C LEU A 324 -23.82 -6.92 -8.93
N ASN A 325 -23.18 -6.28 -9.90
CA ASN A 325 -23.80 -5.82 -11.16
C ASN A 325 -23.25 -6.54 -12.40
N CYS A 326 -22.10 -7.21 -12.29
CA CYS A 326 -21.36 -7.78 -13.41
C CYS A 326 -21.66 -9.27 -13.60
N PHE A 327 -22.92 -9.63 -13.73
CA PHE A 327 -23.33 -11.02 -13.90
C PHE A 327 -23.72 -11.26 -15.37
N SER A 328 -22.81 -11.79 -16.15
CA SER A 328 -23.09 -12.28 -17.50
C SER A 328 -23.05 -13.81 -17.51
N THR A 329 -23.96 -14.41 -18.27
CA THR A 329 -23.97 -15.85 -18.56
C THR A 329 -23.33 -16.17 -19.90
N GLU A 330 -22.84 -15.15 -20.62
CA GLU A 330 -22.21 -15.32 -21.93
C GLU A 330 -20.79 -15.87 -21.79
N PRO A 331 -20.43 -16.91 -22.54
CA PRO A 331 -19.08 -17.47 -22.49
C PRO A 331 -18.02 -16.45 -22.90
N GLY A 332 -16.95 -16.37 -22.11
CA GLY A 332 -15.81 -15.49 -22.38
C GLY A 332 -15.94 -14.07 -21.81
N GLU A 333 -17.04 -13.73 -21.17
CA GLU A 333 -17.15 -12.48 -20.42
C GLU A 333 -16.53 -12.61 -19.03
N SER A 334 -15.69 -11.65 -18.69
CA SER A 334 -15.08 -11.51 -17.36
C SER A 334 -15.89 -10.53 -16.52
N PHE A 335 -16.09 -10.82 -15.24
CA PHE A 335 -16.78 -9.93 -14.30
C PHE A 335 -16.12 -8.55 -14.17
N GLN A 336 -14.81 -8.45 -14.35
CA GLN A 336 -14.07 -7.19 -14.21
C GLN A 336 -14.01 -6.37 -15.49
N THR A 337 -13.99 -7.01 -16.66
CA THR A 337 -13.74 -6.36 -17.95
C THR A 337 -14.90 -6.37 -18.91
N PHE A 338 -15.83 -7.30 -18.75
CA PHE A 338 -17.01 -7.47 -19.60
C PHE A 338 -18.27 -7.54 -18.75
N GLY A 339 -19.41 -7.31 -19.37
CA GLY A 339 -20.68 -7.25 -18.67
C GLY A 339 -20.97 -5.88 -18.06
N PRO A 340 -22.14 -5.69 -17.43
CA PRO A 340 -22.53 -4.43 -16.80
C PRO A 340 -21.56 -4.03 -15.69
N SER A 341 -21.03 -2.82 -15.76
CA SER A 341 -20.17 -2.26 -14.71
C SER A 341 -20.93 -1.35 -13.74
N GLU A 342 -22.18 -1.06 -14.06
CA GLU A 342 -23.04 -0.19 -13.28
C GLU A 342 -24.46 -0.76 -13.21
N GLY A 343 -25.17 -0.39 -12.16
CA GLY A 343 -26.57 -0.76 -11.98
C GLY A 343 -27.23 0.10 -10.91
N PRO A 344 -28.55 0.25 -10.97
CA PRO A 344 -29.27 1.17 -10.10
C PRO A 344 -29.61 0.60 -8.70
N ASN A 345 -29.28 -0.65 -8.41
CA ASN A 345 -29.79 -1.36 -7.25
C ASN A 345 -28.72 -1.90 -6.28
N ALA A 346 -27.55 -2.29 -6.78
CA ALA A 346 -26.51 -2.88 -5.94
C ALA A 346 -25.78 -1.80 -5.12
N GLU A 347 -25.83 -1.92 -3.79
CA GLU A 347 -25.36 -0.91 -2.84
C GLU A 347 -24.32 -1.47 -1.90
N SER A 348 -23.37 -0.64 -1.46
CA SER A 348 -22.27 -1.01 -0.55
C SER A 348 -22.37 -0.29 0.79
N VAL A 349 -22.49 -1.04 1.88
CA VAL A 349 -22.41 -0.51 3.25
C VAL A 349 -20.98 -0.14 3.61
N PHE A 350 -19.98 -0.80 3.01
CA PHE A 350 -18.58 -0.43 3.16
C PHE A 350 -18.30 0.99 2.63
N ILE A 351 -18.78 1.31 1.41
CA ILE A 351 -18.61 2.67 0.84
C ILE A 351 -19.35 3.69 1.72
N ALA A 352 -20.52 3.35 2.29
CA ALA A 352 -21.21 4.24 3.22
C ALA A 352 -20.38 4.55 4.47
N GLY A 353 -19.73 3.54 5.05
CA GLY A 353 -18.77 3.73 6.16
C GLY A 353 -17.59 4.63 5.77
N MET A 354 -17.02 4.43 4.58
CA MET A 354 -15.96 5.30 4.03
C MET A 354 -16.44 6.74 3.85
N PHE A 355 -17.62 6.92 3.27
CA PHE A 355 -18.20 8.25 3.05
C PHE A 355 -18.35 9.03 4.35
N VAL A 356 -18.84 8.40 5.40
CA VAL A 356 -18.92 9.03 6.73
C VAL A 356 -17.52 9.34 7.27
N ARG A 357 -16.60 8.39 7.21
CA ARG A 357 -15.25 8.55 7.76
C ARG A 357 -14.46 9.66 7.08
N TYR A 358 -14.37 9.63 5.75
CA TYR A 358 -13.58 10.58 4.98
C TYR A 358 -14.35 11.85 4.62
N GLY A 359 -15.68 11.82 4.68
CA GLY A 359 -16.51 13.00 4.59
C GLY A 359 -16.25 14.01 5.72
N LYS A 360 -15.98 13.52 6.95
CA LYS A 360 -15.57 14.37 8.08
C LYS A 360 -14.26 15.13 7.76
N ASP A 361 -13.30 14.46 7.11
CA ASP A 361 -12.07 15.11 6.64
C ASP A 361 -12.33 16.12 5.51
N TYR A 362 -13.21 15.78 4.55
CA TYR A 362 -13.61 16.72 3.50
C TYR A 362 -14.28 17.98 4.06
N ALA A 363 -15.23 17.84 4.99
CA ALA A 363 -15.88 18.96 5.64
C ALA A 363 -14.88 19.85 6.40
N ALA A 364 -13.92 19.27 7.09
CA ALA A 364 -12.85 20.02 7.77
C ALA A 364 -11.97 20.81 6.79
N ILE A 365 -11.60 20.22 5.65
CA ILE A 365 -10.86 20.91 4.57
C ILE A 365 -11.69 22.07 4.01
N CYS A 366 -12.99 21.86 3.73
CA CYS A 366 -13.88 22.91 3.26
C CYS A 366 -13.99 24.08 4.25
N ARG A 367 -14.11 23.81 5.55
CA ARG A 367 -14.14 24.86 6.59
C ARG A 367 -12.83 25.64 6.62
N HIS A 368 -11.69 24.98 6.52
CA HIS A 368 -10.39 25.66 6.47
C HIS A 368 -10.28 26.58 5.25
N GLN A 369 -10.84 26.18 4.11
CA GLN A 369 -10.87 26.97 2.88
C GLN A 369 -11.95 28.08 2.88
N GLY A 370 -12.73 28.21 3.95
CA GLY A 370 -13.81 29.18 4.03
C GLY A 370 -15.05 28.83 3.18
N MET A 371 -15.15 27.59 2.70
CA MET A 371 -16.27 27.07 1.91
C MET A 371 -17.40 26.61 2.85
N THR A 372 -17.99 27.56 3.58
CA THR A 372 -18.93 27.26 4.68
C THR A 372 -20.17 26.51 4.22
N GLU A 373 -20.79 26.93 3.10
CA GLU A 373 -21.98 26.28 2.56
C GLU A 373 -21.71 24.84 2.14
N GLU A 374 -20.55 24.59 1.54
CA GLU A 374 -20.12 23.24 1.13
C GLU A 374 -19.83 22.34 2.36
N ALA A 375 -19.19 22.89 3.38
CA ALA A 375 -18.95 22.17 4.63
C ALA A 375 -20.27 21.78 5.34
N GLU A 376 -21.24 22.68 5.40
CA GLU A 376 -22.58 22.41 5.98
C GLU A 376 -23.34 21.37 5.16
N LEU A 377 -23.24 21.42 3.83
CA LEU A 377 -23.81 20.40 2.94
C LEU A 377 -23.18 19.03 3.22
N ALA A 378 -21.86 18.97 3.32
CA ALA A 378 -21.13 17.73 3.60
C ALA A 378 -21.53 17.15 4.98
N GLU A 379 -21.55 17.97 6.02
CA GLU A 379 -21.94 17.55 7.38
C GLU A 379 -23.37 17.00 7.42
N LYS A 380 -24.28 17.63 6.68
CA LYS A 380 -25.67 17.14 6.56
C LYS A 380 -25.70 15.78 5.85
N ALA A 381 -24.99 15.64 4.72
CA ALA A 381 -24.96 14.39 3.97
C ALA A 381 -24.33 13.24 4.78
N ILE A 382 -23.32 13.54 5.59
CA ILE A 382 -22.70 12.60 6.52
C ILE A 382 -23.71 12.12 7.54
N ALA A 383 -24.43 13.03 8.20
CA ALA A 383 -25.44 12.67 9.21
C ALA A 383 -26.61 11.86 8.61
N GLU A 384 -27.02 12.20 7.39
CA GLU A 384 -28.03 11.41 6.65
C GLU A 384 -27.52 10.00 6.33
N MET A 385 -26.25 9.85 5.93
CA MET A 385 -25.64 8.55 5.65
C MET A 385 -25.47 7.71 6.92
N GLU A 386 -25.04 8.29 8.04
CA GLU A 386 -24.97 7.60 9.34
C GLU A 386 -26.34 7.00 9.71
N LYS A 387 -27.41 7.80 9.57
CA LYS A 387 -28.76 7.32 9.79
C LYS A 387 -29.15 6.22 8.81
N THR A 388 -28.81 6.38 7.53
CA THR A 388 -29.12 5.39 6.49
C THR A 388 -28.45 4.04 6.78
N VAL A 389 -27.19 4.04 7.21
CA VAL A 389 -26.49 2.81 7.62
C VAL A 389 -27.20 2.14 8.80
N MET A 390 -27.66 2.91 9.78
CA MET A 390 -28.39 2.35 10.92
C MET A 390 -29.75 1.79 10.51
N ASP A 391 -30.46 2.45 9.61
CA ASP A 391 -31.83 2.04 9.18
C ASP A 391 -31.79 0.85 8.19
N ALA A 392 -30.82 0.81 7.26
CA ALA A 392 -30.76 -0.16 6.16
C ALA A 392 -29.50 -1.04 6.14
N GLY A 393 -28.42 -0.63 6.81
CA GLY A 393 -27.13 -1.34 6.82
C GLY A 393 -26.87 -2.16 8.09
N TRP A 394 -27.70 -2.08 9.13
CA TRP A 394 -27.53 -2.79 10.40
C TRP A 394 -28.40 -4.05 10.47
N ASP A 395 -27.80 -5.22 10.72
CA ASP A 395 -28.49 -6.53 10.79
C ASP A 395 -28.76 -7.03 12.23
N GLY A 396 -28.67 -6.13 13.22
CA GLY A 396 -28.94 -6.40 14.62
C GLY A 396 -27.73 -6.79 15.46
N GLU A 397 -26.74 -7.44 14.88
CA GLU A 397 -25.49 -7.83 15.55
C GLU A 397 -24.24 -7.33 14.80
N TRP A 398 -24.34 -7.05 13.49
CA TRP A 398 -23.25 -6.53 12.66
C TRP A 398 -23.79 -5.72 11.47
N TYR A 399 -22.91 -5.02 10.74
CA TYR A 399 -23.27 -4.28 9.54
C TYR A 399 -23.33 -5.22 8.33
N LEU A 400 -24.38 -5.08 7.51
CA LEU A 400 -24.48 -5.77 6.22
C LEU A 400 -23.28 -5.48 5.33
N ARG A 401 -22.97 -6.39 4.40
CA ARG A 401 -21.95 -6.12 3.39
C ARG A 401 -22.48 -5.21 2.28
N ALA A 402 -23.66 -5.57 1.75
CA ALA A 402 -24.20 -4.95 0.55
C ALA A 402 -25.68 -5.34 0.34
N TYR A 403 -26.29 -4.71 -0.66
CA TYR A 403 -27.45 -5.23 -1.37
C TYR A 403 -27.06 -5.58 -2.79
N ASP A 404 -27.54 -6.70 -3.32
CA ASP A 404 -27.26 -7.12 -4.70
C ASP A 404 -28.18 -6.41 -5.73
N HIS A 405 -27.99 -6.71 -7.01
CA HIS A 405 -28.82 -6.18 -8.09
C HIS A 405 -30.32 -6.47 -7.91
N TYR A 406 -30.66 -7.57 -7.29
CA TYR A 406 -32.05 -7.98 -7.00
C TYR A 406 -32.57 -7.46 -5.66
N LYS A 407 -31.78 -6.64 -4.96
CA LYS A 407 -32.08 -6.05 -3.64
C LYS A 407 -32.07 -7.08 -2.50
N ASN A 408 -31.40 -8.21 -2.68
CA ASN A 408 -31.18 -9.15 -1.59
C ASN A 408 -30.03 -8.66 -0.72
N LYS A 409 -30.12 -8.92 0.57
CA LYS A 409 -29.05 -8.64 1.53
C LYS A 409 -27.86 -9.56 1.30
N ILE A 410 -26.66 -9.00 1.31
CA ILE A 410 -25.39 -9.70 1.35
C ILE A 410 -24.72 -9.39 2.70
N GLY A 411 -24.15 -10.41 3.34
CA GLY A 411 -23.56 -10.23 4.66
C GLY A 411 -24.58 -10.16 5.79
N SER A 412 -25.71 -10.83 5.64
CA SER A 412 -26.79 -10.94 6.63
C SER A 412 -26.79 -12.31 7.30
N LYS A 413 -27.26 -12.36 8.53
CA LYS A 413 -27.57 -13.64 9.21
C LYS A 413 -28.59 -14.50 8.46
N GLU A 414 -29.36 -13.92 7.55
CA GLU A 414 -30.33 -14.61 6.69
C GLU A 414 -29.66 -15.37 5.54
N CYS A 415 -28.41 -15.03 5.16
CA CYS A 415 -27.67 -15.70 4.11
C CYS A 415 -27.27 -17.13 4.53
N GLU A 416 -27.12 -18.06 3.56
CA GLU A 416 -26.58 -19.40 3.80
C GLU A 416 -25.07 -19.35 4.01
N ASP A 417 -24.34 -18.79 3.02
CA ASP A 417 -22.91 -18.49 3.03
C ASP A 417 -22.71 -16.97 3.08
N GLY A 418 -21.52 -16.50 3.44
CA GLY A 418 -21.20 -15.08 3.49
C GLY A 418 -22.10 -14.28 4.43
N LYS A 419 -22.33 -14.77 5.65
CA LYS A 419 -23.22 -14.10 6.63
C LYS A 419 -22.62 -12.82 7.20
N ILE A 420 -21.32 -12.77 7.38
CA ILE A 420 -20.61 -11.62 7.94
C ILE A 420 -19.32 -11.39 7.15
N PHE A 421 -19.02 -10.13 6.85
CA PHE A 421 -17.84 -9.66 6.14
C PHE A 421 -17.08 -8.64 6.99
N ILE A 422 -15.76 -8.64 6.87
CA ILE A 422 -14.87 -7.79 7.67
C ILE A 422 -14.94 -6.31 7.29
N GLU A 423 -15.11 -5.98 5.99
CA GLU A 423 -14.94 -4.64 5.45
C GLU A 423 -15.89 -3.61 6.09
N PRO A 424 -17.22 -3.84 6.11
CA PRO A 424 -18.13 -2.87 6.72
C PRO A 424 -17.98 -2.79 8.24
N GLN A 425 -17.57 -3.89 8.91
CA GLN A 425 -17.34 -3.85 10.36
C GLN A 425 -16.21 -2.89 10.70
N GLY A 426 -15.08 -2.97 9.98
CA GLY A 426 -13.96 -2.07 10.17
C GLY A 426 -14.34 -0.61 9.93
N PHE A 427 -14.87 -0.30 8.74
CA PHE A 427 -15.10 1.09 8.35
C PHE A 427 -16.27 1.77 9.06
N CYS A 428 -17.39 1.07 9.29
CA CYS A 428 -18.49 1.67 10.04
C CYS A 428 -18.11 1.96 11.50
N VAL A 429 -17.29 1.09 12.13
CA VAL A 429 -16.79 1.35 13.49
C VAL A 429 -15.74 2.46 13.50
N MET A 430 -14.81 2.50 12.53
CA MET A 430 -13.88 3.63 12.39
C MET A 430 -14.59 4.97 12.12
N ALA A 431 -15.76 4.93 11.52
CA ALA A 431 -16.63 6.09 11.31
C ALA A 431 -17.52 6.44 12.53
N GLU A 432 -17.46 5.58 13.58
CA GLU A 432 -18.24 5.72 14.84
C GLU A 432 -19.77 5.59 14.65
N ILE A 433 -20.23 4.95 13.57
CA ILE A 433 -21.65 4.80 13.26
C ILE A 433 -22.29 3.90 14.31
N GLY A 434 -23.30 4.40 15.03
CA GLY A 434 -23.99 3.67 16.09
C GLY A 434 -23.14 3.38 17.34
N LEU A 435 -22.12 4.20 17.61
CA LEU A 435 -21.24 4.05 18.77
C LEU A 435 -22.02 4.22 20.09
N GLU A 436 -22.85 5.26 20.18
CA GLU A 436 -23.65 5.54 21.39
C GLU A 436 -24.74 4.48 21.62
N GLU A 437 -25.24 3.86 20.57
CA GLU A 437 -26.22 2.78 20.61
C GLU A 437 -25.59 1.41 20.93
N GLY A 438 -24.27 1.35 21.04
CA GLY A 438 -23.50 0.13 21.31
C GLY A 438 -23.40 -0.82 20.11
N CYS A 439 -23.72 -0.36 18.90
CA CYS A 439 -23.64 -1.17 17.67
C CYS A 439 -22.18 -1.47 17.29
N CYS A 440 -21.28 -0.51 17.48
CA CYS A 440 -19.86 -0.71 17.25
C CYS A 440 -19.29 -1.86 18.10
N LEU A 441 -19.62 -1.93 19.38
CA LEU A 441 -19.19 -3.01 20.26
C LEU A 441 -19.73 -4.37 19.79
N LYS A 442 -21.04 -4.45 19.47
CA LYS A 442 -21.65 -5.70 18.98
C LYS A 442 -21.03 -6.17 17.67
N ALA A 443 -20.71 -5.25 16.75
CA ALA A 443 -20.04 -5.58 15.49
C ALA A 443 -18.65 -6.18 15.76
N MET A 444 -17.86 -5.59 16.65
CA MET A 444 -16.55 -6.11 17.02
C MET A 444 -16.62 -7.47 17.75
N GLU A 445 -17.59 -7.65 18.63
CA GLU A 445 -17.88 -8.96 19.26
C GLU A 445 -18.27 -10.02 18.22
N SER A 446 -19.02 -9.63 17.18
CA SER A 446 -19.39 -10.52 16.08
C SER A 446 -18.18 -10.88 15.21
N VAL A 447 -17.28 -9.92 14.93
CA VAL A 447 -15.99 -10.20 14.25
C VAL A 447 -15.18 -11.20 15.06
N GLU A 448 -15.02 -10.98 16.37
CA GLU A 448 -14.29 -11.88 17.26
C GLU A 448 -14.91 -13.28 17.28
N LYS A 449 -16.21 -13.39 17.31
CA LYS A 449 -16.94 -14.66 17.37
C LYS A 449 -16.88 -15.47 16.08
N TYR A 450 -17.03 -14.80 14.93
CA TYR A 450 -17.25 -15.49 13.65
C TYR A 450 -16.05 -15.48 12.71
N LEU A 451 -15.29 -14.39 12.68
CA LEU A 451 -14.19 -14.19 11.71
C LEU A 451 -12.81 -14.48 12.29
N ASP A 452 -12.67 -14.51 13.61
CA ASP A 452 -11.38 -14.62 14.26
C ASP A 452 -10.74 -16.01 14.10
N THR A 453 -9.41 -16.01 13.91
CA THR A 453 -8.59 -17.22 13.86
C THR A 453 -7.25 -17.00 14.56
N LYS A 454 -6.50 -18.06 14.78
CA LYS A 454 -5.17 -17.94 15.40
C LYS A 454 -4.13 -17.21 14.53
N TYR A 455 -4.37 -17.04 13.22
CA TYR A 455 -3.43 -16.43 12.28
C TYR A 455 -3.92 -15.08 11.72
N GLY A 456 -5.06 -14.59 12.18
CA GLY A 456 -5.68 -13.36 11.76
C GLY A 456 -7.18 -13.50 11.57
N ILE A 457 -7.81 -12.47 11.05
CA ILE A 457 -9.26 -12.38 10.85
C ILE A 457 -9.55 -12.67 9.38
N VAL A 458 -10.42 -13.64 9.12
CA VAL A 458 -10.84 -14.00 7.75
C VAL A 458 -11.80 -12.95 7.18
N LEU A 459 -11.84 -12.83 5.86
CA LEU A 459 -12.63 -11.85 5.14
C LEU A 459 -14.13 -12.00 5.37
N LEU A 460 -14.61 -13.25 5.37
CA LEU A 460 -16.04 -13.57 5.53
C LEU A 460 -16.25 -14.95 6.14
N GLN A 461 -17.46 -15.22 6.64
CA GLN A 461 -17.91 -16.54 7.10
C GLN A 461 -19.43 -16.70 6.96
N PRO A 462 -19.91 -17.92 6.71
CA PRO A 462 -19.19 -19.08 6.14
C PRO A 462 -18.66 -18.79 4.73
N PRO A 463 -17.63 -19.53 4.25
CA PRO A 463 -17.15 -19.38 2.88
C PRO A 463 -18.20 -19.83 1.87
N TYR A 464 -18.12 -19.31 0.65
CA TYR A 464 -18.93 -19.79 -0.46
C TYR A 464 -18.44 -21.18 -0.91
N HIS A 465 -19.35 -22.16 -0.96
CA HIS A 465 -19.03 -23.53 -1.34
C HIS A 465 -19.34 -23.86 -2.80
N ARG A 466 -19.97 -22.92 -3.51
CA ARG A 466 -20.29 -23.04 -4.94
C ARG A 466 -20.18 -21.68 -5.60
N TYR A 467 -20.04 -21.69 -6.92
CA TYR A 467 -20.05 -20.48 -7.71
C TYR A 467 -21.45 -19.86 -7.79
N HIS A 468 -21.52 -18.58 -7.55
CA HIS A 468 -22.72 -17.73 -7.64
C HIS A 468 -22.46 -16.63 -8.67
N VAL A 469 -23.11 -16.72 -9.83
CA VAL A 469 -22.92 -15.74 -10.91
C VAL A 469 -23.30 -14.33 -10.47
N GLU A 470 -24.30 -14.19 -9.60
CA GLU A 470 -24.79 -12.93 -9.06
C GLU A 470 -23.86 -12.26 -8.04
N LEU A 471 -22.88 -12.97 -7.53
CA LEU A 471 -21.87 -12.47 -6.59
C LEU A 471 -20.50 -12.23 -7.22
N GLY A 472 -20.26 -12.87 -8.37
CA GLY A 472 -19.02 -12.72 -9.12
C GLY A 472 -17.85 -13.58 -8.62
N GLU A 473 -16.65 -13.09 -8.85
CA GLU A 473 -15.41 -13.86 -8.66
C GLU A 473 -15.20 -14.33 -7.23
N ILE A 474 -15.69 -13.62 -6.22
CA ILE A 474 -15.54 -13.98 -4.82
C ILE A 474 -15.96 -15.43 -4.53
N SER A 475 -17.00 -15.90 -5.22
CA SER A 475 -17.53 -17.24 -5.07
C SER A 475 -16.83 -18.30 -5.94
N SER A 476 -15.89 -17.89 -6.79
CA SER A 476 -15.10 -18.80 -7.64
C SER A 476 -13.86 -19.35 -6.96
N TYR A 477 -13.36 -18.70 -5.93
CA TYR A 477 -12.19 -19.16 -5.18
C TYR A 477 -12.53 -20.32 -4.24
N PRO A 478 -11.58 -21.22 -3.98
CA PRO A 478 -11.77 -22.26 -2.97
C PRO A 478 -12.02 -21.68 -1.58
N PRO A 479 -12.82 -22.35 -0.72
CA PRO A 479 -13.02 -21.95 0.66
C PRO A 479 -11.70 -21.72 1.42
N GLY A 480 -11.61 -20.61 2.13
CA GLY A 480 -10.42 -20.21 2.89
C GLY A 480 -9.31 -19.60 2.03
N TYR A 481 -9.55 -19.32 0.74
CA TYR A 481 -8.53 -18.80 -0.14
C TYR A 481 -8.95 -17.46 -0.77
N LYS A 482 -8.00 -16.53 -0.87
CA LYS A 482 -8.24 -15.18 -1.38
C LYS A 482 -9.49 -14.54 -0.76
N GLU A 483 -10.32 -13.91 -1.57
CA GLU A 483 -11.52 -13.21 -1.11
C GLU A 483 -12.60 -14.16 -0.55
N ASN A 484 -12.55 -15.46 -0.83
CA ASN A 484 -13.48 -16.43 -0.27
C ASN A 484 -13.02 -16.98 1.09
N ALA A 485 -13.14 -16.17 2.13
CA ALA A 485 -12.78 -16.51 3.52
C ALA A 485 -11.27 -16.71 3.78
N GLY A 486 -10.38 -16.20 2.93
CA GLY A 486 -8.98 -16.04 3.26
C GLY A 486 -8.77 -14.95 4.32
N ILE A 487 -7.60 -14.92 4.97
CA ILE A 487 -7.15 -13.81 5.81
C ILE A 487 -6.49 -12.80 4.89
N PHE A 488 -7.19 -11.73 4.54
CA PHE A 488 -6.57 -10.62 3.86
C PHE A 488 -5.87 -9.74 4.90
N CYS A 489 -4.54 -9.71 4.86
CA CYS A 489 -3.76 -8.98 5.87
C CYS A 489 -4.05 -7.47 5.85
N HIS A 490 -4.49 -6.94 4.71
CA HIS A 490 -4.86 -5.55 4.51
C HIS A 490 -6.04 -5.08 5.38
N ASN A 491 -7.04 -5.95 5.60
CA ASN A 491 -8.25 -5.60 6.37
C ASN A 491 -8.07 -5.79 7.88
N ASN A 492 -7.09 -6.57 8.32
CA ASN A 492 -6.87 -6.84 9.74
C ASN A 492 -6.57 -5.56 10.53
N PRO A 493 -5.71 -4.63 10.06
CA PRO A 493 -5.54 -3.34 10.73
C PRO A 493 -6.81 -2.50 10.81
N TRP A 494 -7.78 -2.61 9.89
CA TRP A 494 -9.06 -1.91 10.02
C TRP A 494 -9.83 -2.35 11.27
N ILE A 495 -9.78 -3.64 11.60
CA ILE A 495 -10.39 -4.16 12.83
C ILE A 495 -9.58 -3.73 14.06
N SER A 496 -8.24 -3.75 14.00
CA SER A 496 -7.41 -3.25 15.09
C SER A 496 -7.72 -1.78 15.40
N ILE A 497 -7.79 -0.92 14.38
CA ILE A 497 -8.19 0.49 14.52
C ILE A 497 -9.61 0.59 15.12
N ALA A 498 -10.57 -0.19 14.62
CA ALA A 498 -11.93 -0.21 15.13
C ALA A 498 -11.97 -0.59 16.63
N GLU A 499 -11.17 -1.56 17.06
CA GLU A 499 -11.03 -1.93 18.48
C GLU A 499 -10.47 -0.79 19.33
N THR A 500 -9.54 0.01 18.79
CA THR A 500 -9.02 1.20 19.50
C THR A 500 -10.06 2.31 19.62
N VAL A 501 -10.96 2.46 18.63
CA VAL A 501 -12.07 3.42 18.67
C VAL A 501 -12.99 3.13 19.87
N ILE A 502 -13.31 1.85 20.09
CA ILE A 502 -14.14 1.43 21.23
C ILE A 502 -13.35 1.17 22.52
N GLY A 503 -12.03 1.47 22.54
CA GLY A 503 -11.21 1.41 23.73
C GLY A 503 -10.69 0.03 24.15
N ARG A 504 -10.73 -0.97 23.27
CA ARG A 504 -10.29 -2.35 23.52
C ARG A 504 -8.84 -2.59 23.10
N GLY A 505 -7.89 -1.99 23.82
CA GLY A 505 -6.45 -2.02 23.49
C GLY A 505 -5.83 -3.43 23.51
N ASN A 506 -6.23 -4.30 24.43
CA ASN A 506 -5.79 -5.69 24.46
C ASN A 506 -6.23 -6.44 23.19
N ARG A 507 -7.42 -6.16 22.70
CA ARG A 507 -7.94 -6.81 21.49
C ARG A 507 -7.28 -6.25 20.24
N ALA A 508 -7.13 -4.94 20.13
CA ALA A 508 -6.38 -4.30 19.04
C ALA A 508 -4.96 -4.89 18.92
N TRP A 509 -4.25 -4.99 20.06
CA TRP A 509 -2.94 -5.61 20.12
C TRP A 509 -2.94 -7.08 19.65
N GLN A 510 -3.95 -7.86 20.05
CA GLN A 510 -4.07 -9.25 19.62
C GLN A 510 -4.26 -9.36 18.11
N VAL A 511 -5.07 -8.49 17.50
CA VAL A 511 -5.26 -8.45 16.04
C VAL A 511 -3.96 -8.08 15.34
N TYR A 512 -3.30 -7.01 15.81
CA TYR A 512 -2.02 -6.56 15.28
C TYR A 512 -0.95 -7.66 15.29
N THR A 513 -0.77 -8.34 16.42
CA THR A 513 0.32 -9.33 16.58
C THR A 513 0.12 -10.61 15.80
N ARG A 514 -1.12 -10.96 15.42
CA ARG A 514 -1.41 -12.19 14.68
C ARG A 514 -0.91 -12.19 13.24
N THR A 515 -0.84 -11.02 12.60
CA THR A 515 -0.34 -10.88 11.24
C THR A 515 1.02 -10.21 11.17
N CYS A 516 1.50 -9.64 12.28
CA CYS A 516 2.76 -8.91 12.33
C CYS A 516 3.96 -9.85 12.22
N PRO A 517 4.86 -9.66 11.23
CA PRO A 517 5.96 -10.58 10.94
C PRO A 517 6.83 -10.96 12.13
N ALA A 518 7.19 -9.99 12.98
CA ALA A 518 8.03 -10.27 14.16
C ALA A 518 7.37 -11.20 15.21
N TYR A 519 6.04 -11.27 15.21
CA TYR A 519 5.28 -12.11 16.16
C TYR A 519 4.91 -13.48 15.60
N ILE A 520 5.15 -13.71 14.30
CA ILE A 520 4.88 -14.99 13.63
C ILE A 520 6.16 -15.67 13.12
N GLU A 521 7.34 -15.17 13.47
CA GLU A 521 8.63 -15.75 13.07
C GLU A 521 8.82 -17.20 13.55
N ASP A 522 8.23 -17.57 14.70
CA ASP A 522 8.28 -18.92 15.26
C ASP A 522 7.45 -19.94 14.44
N ILE A 523 6.61 -19.48 13.52
CA ILE A 523 5.79 -20.32 12.63
C ILE A 523 6.18 -20.12 11.15
N SER A 524 7.40 -19.70 10.88
CA SER A 524 7.88 -19.43 9.51
C SER A 524 7.73 -20.61 8.56
N GLU A 525 7.84 -21.84 9.06
CA GLU A 525 7.60 -23.07 8.28
C GLU A 525 6.15 -23.22 7.80
N ILE A 526 5.19 -22.64 8.53
CA ILE A 526 3.77 -22.61 8.14
C ILE A 526 3.51 -21.39 7.26
N HIS A 527 3.99 -20.24 7.70
CA HIS A 527 3.74 -18.93 7.04
C HIS A 527 4.43 -18.85 5.67
N ARG A 528 5.67 -19.30 5.54
CA ARG A 528 6.43 -19.46 4.28
C ARG A 528 6.68 -18.21 3.46
N THR A 529 6.66 -17.04 4.07
CA THR A 529 7.14 -15.79 3.46
C THR A 529 8.31 -15.24 4.26
N GLU A 530 8.91 -14.15 3.81
CA GLU A 530 10.02 -13.52 4.49
C GLU A 530 9.60 -13.11 5.91
N PRO A 531 10.41 -13.38 6.96
CA PRO A 531 9.99 -13.25 8.36
C PRO A 531 9.95 -11.80 8.88
N TYR A 532 10.11 -10.81 8.01
CA TYR A 532 10.16 -9.38 8.38
C TYR A 532 9.26 -8.49 7.52
N VAL A 533 8.49 -9.07 6.59
CA VAL A 533 7.56 -8.33 5.73
C VAL A 533 6.16 -8.92 5.76
N TYR A 534 5.17 -8.05 5.53
CA TYR A 534 3.78 -8.47 5.38
C TYR A 534 3.53 -9.13 4.05
N SER A 535 2.66 -10.12 4.07
CA SER A 535 2.00 -10.69 2.90
C SER A 535 0.66 -10.02 2.63
N GLN A 536 0.13 -10.18 1.42
CA GLN A 536 -1.21 -9.74 1.06
C GLN A 536 -2.26 -10.59 1.76
N MET A 537 -2.09 -11.92 1.73
CA MET A 537 -3.05 -12.86 2.31
C MET A 537 -2.39 -14.05 3.00
N ILE A 538 -3.14 -14.62 3.91
CA ILE A 538 -2.84 -15.90 4.57
C ILE A 538 -4.04 -16.82 4.34
N ALA A 539 -3.79 -18.09 4.03
CA ALA A 539 -4.85 -19.09 3.87
C ALA A 539 -5.70 -19.19 5.15
N GLY A 540 -7.01 -19.06 5.00
CA GLY A 540 -7.98 -19.07 6.09
C GLY A 540 -8.24 -20.46 6.67
N LYS A 541 -9.07 -20.51 7.73
CA LYS A 541 -9.36 -21.75 8.49
C LYS A 541 -10.02 -22.85 7.67
N ASP A 542 -10.67 -22.50 6.57
CA ASP A 542 -11.38 -23.43 5.70
C ASP A 542 -10.47 -23.99 4.57
N ALA A 543 -9.25 -23.49 4.45
CA ALA A 543 -8.25 -23.97 3.49
C ALA A 543 -7.42 -25.12 4.07
N PRO A 544 -7.02 -26.10 3.24
CA PRO A 544 -6.19 -27.23 3.69
C PRO A 544 -4.79 -26.81 4.16
N ASN A 545 -4.28 -25.69 3.68
CA ASN A 545 -2.98 -25.09 4.03
C ASN A 545 -3.12 -23.88 4.98
N PHE A 546 -4.07 -23.94 5.92
CA PHE A 546 -4.35 -22.88 6.88
C PHE A 546 -3.08 -22.29 7.50
N GLY A 547 -2.88 -21.00 7.38
CA GLY A 547 -1.73 -20.26 7.89
C GLY A 547 -0.64 -19.97 6.85
N GLU A 548 -0.68 -20.61 5.67
CA GLU A 548 0.28 -20.34 4.59
C GLU A 548 0.00 -18.99 3.94
N ALA A 549 1.00 -18.12 3.91
CA ALA A 549 0.89 -16.80 3.32
C ALA A 549 1.29 -16.77 1.84
N LYS A 550 0.80 -15.74 1.13
CA LYS A 550 1.07 -15.50 -0.29
C LYS A 550 1.25 -14.00 -0.55
N ASN A 551 1.98 -13.70 -1.63
CA ASN A 551 2.16 -12.35 -2.17
C ASN A 551 2.74 -11.38 -1.13
N SER A 552 3.99 -11.59 -0.76
CA SER A 552 4.73 -10.71 0.14
C SER A 552 5.18 -9.40 -0.55
N TRP A 553 5.60 -8.41 0.23
CA TRP A 553 6.18 -7.12 -0.14
C TRP A 553 5.19 -6.08 -0.65
N LEU A 554 4.58 -6.26 -1.82
CA LEU A 554 3.81 -5.22 -2.52
C LEU A 554 2.32 -5.32 -2.14
N THR A 555 2.01 -4.89 -0.94
CA THR A 555 0.67 -4.92 -0.36
C THR A 555 0.39 -3.67 0.48
N GLY A 556 -0.84 -3.18 0.46
CA GLY A 556 -1.31 -2.10 1.34
C GLY A 556 -1.34 -2.48 2.82
N THR A 557 -1.10 -3.75 3.15
CA THR A 557 -1.00 -4.20 4.55
C THR A 557 0.06 -3.42 5.32
N ALA A 558 1.24 -3.17 4.71
CA ALA A 558 2.31 -2.44 5.37
C ALA A 558 1.89 -1.02 5.80
N ALA A 559 1.26 -0.27 4.87
CA ALA A 559 0.79 1.09 5.14
C ALA A 559 -0.29 1.11 6.22
N TRP A 560 -1.31 0.25 6.10
CA TRP A 560 -2.40 0.19 7.07
C TRP A 560 -1.95 -0.29 8.45
N THR A 561 -1.03 -1.25 8.52
CA THR A 561 -0.53 -1.73 9.82
C THR A 561 0.39 -0.70 10.49
N PHE A 562 1.18 0.05 9.69
CA PHE A 562 1.95 1.16 10.23
C PHE A 562 1.05 2.29 10.75
N LEU A 563 -0.01 2.64 9.99
CA LEU A 563 -1.03 3.58 10.43
C LEU A 563 -1.68 3.13 11.74
N ASP A 564 -2.12 1.86 11.82
CA ASP A 564 -2.74 1.26 13.00
C ASP A 564 -1.81 1.38 14.22
N VAL A 565 -0.60 0.84 14.12
CA VAL A 565 0.31 0.81 15.29
C VAL A 565 0.77 2.19 15.71
N SER A 566 1.10 3.09 14.77
CA SER A 566 1.63 4.42 15.09
C SER A 566 0.56 5.41 15.55
N GLN A 567 -0.58 5.45 14.85
CA GLN A 567 -1.58 6.49 15.06
C GLN A 567 -2.74 6.05 15.95
N PHE A 568 -2.98 4.73 16.12
CA PHE A 568 -4.13 4.23 16.88
C PHE A 568 -3.70 3.41 18.10
N ILE A 569 -2.80 2.44 17.98
CA ILE A 569 -2.30 1.71 19.18
C ILE A 569 -1.40 2.62 20.01
N LEU A 570 -0.32 3.16 19.43
CA LEU A 570 0.55 4.12 20.14
C LEU A 570 -0.07 5.51 20.23
N GLY A 571 -1.08 5.80 19.42
CA GLY A 571 -1.89 6.99 19.50
C GLY A 571 -1.20 8.29 19.10
N ILE A 572 -0.05 8.24 18.40
CA ILE A 572 0.71 9.42 17.96
C ILE A 572 0.23 9.81 16.57
N ARG A 573 -0.74 10.71 16.50
CA ARG A 573 -1.51 10.98 15.30
C ARG A 573 -1.41 12.43 14.84
N PRO A 574 -0.95 12.69 13.59
CA PRO A 574 -1.06 14.01 12.97
C PRO A 574 -2.52 14.46 12.87
N ASP A 575 -2.77 15.74 13.15
CA ASP A 575 -4.07 16.36 12.99
C ASP A 575 -3.92 17.75 12.34
N TYR A 576 -5.04 18.34 11.93
CA TYR A 576 -5.06 19.65 11.27
C TYR A 576 -4.38 20.73 12.13
N ASP A 577 -4.68 20.73 13.42
CA ASP A 577 -4.22 21.76 14.37
C ASP A 577 -2.90 21.42 15.08
N GLY A 578 -2.45 20.15 15.00
CA GLY A 578 -1.26 19.73 15.73
C GLY A 578 -1.03 18.22 15.79
N LEU A 579 -0.38 17.77 16.84
CA LEU A 579 -0.07 16.37 17.08
C LEU A 579 -0.90 15.82 18.24
N THR A 580 -1.73 14.82 17.99
CA THR A 580 -2.52 14.14 19.01
C THR A 580 -1.71 12.98 19.61
N VAL A 581 -1.75 12.82 20.95
CA VAL A 581 -1.20 11.67 21.65
C VAL A 581 -2.29 11.04 22.54
N ASP A 582 -2.95 10.01 22.00
CA ASP A 582 -4.08 9.31 22.63
C ASP A 582 -3.92 7.79 22.51
N PRO A 583 -3.03 7.17 23.33
CA PRO A 583 -2.71 5.76 23.23
C PRO A 583 -3.89 4.85 23.56
N CYS A 584 -3.99 3.72 22.82
CA CYS A 584 -4.85 2.59 23.15
C CYS A 584 -4.01 1.31 23.12
N ILE A 585 -3.29 1.05 24.19
CA ILE A 585 -2.25 0.02 24.30
C ILE A 585 -2.73 -1.19 25.12
N PRO A 586 -2.09 -2.36 24.94
CA PRO A 586 -2.43 -3.50 25.78
C PRO A 586 -2.05 -3.22 27.25
N SER A 587 -2.90 -3.67 28.17
CA SER A 587 -2.72 -3.45 29.61
C SER A 587 -1.39 -3.99 30.19
N LYS A 588 -0.72 -4.91 29.46
CA LYS A 588 0.60 -5.43 29.84
C LYS A 588 1.74 -4.42 29.65
N LEU A 589 1.55 -3.35 28.88
CA LEU A 589 2.58 -2.33 28.64
C LEU A 589 2.54 -1.24 29.72
N ASP A 590 3.67 -1.03 30.38
CA ASP A 590 3.86 0.03 31.40
C ASP A 590 3.95 1.43 30.75
N GLY A 591 4.12 1.49 29.43
CA GLY A 591 4.30 2.70 28.64
C GLY A 591 5.36 2.53 27.57
N PHE A 592 5.75 3.64 26.95
CA PHE A 592 6.80 3.70 25.94
C PHE A 592 7.34 5.12 25.79
N THR A 593 8.49 5.27 25.13
CA THR A 593 8.99 6.56 24.66
C THR A 593 8.95 6.60 23.14
N ALA A 594 8.78 7.79 22.57
CA ALA A 594 8.81 7.98 21.13
C ALA A 594 9.52 9.29 20.75
N LYS A 595 10.20 9.28 19.61
CA LYS A 595 10.61 10.49 18.90
C LYS A 595 9.77 10.58 17.63
N ARG A 596 9.19 11.76 17.38
CA ARG A 596 8.39 12.03 16.17
C ARG A 596 8.76 13.40 15.61
N ASP A 597 9.32 13.41 14.39
CA ASP A 597 9.52 14.65 13.66
C ASP A 597 8.23 15.00 12.93
N PHE A 598 7.64 16.16 13.25
CA PHE A 598 6.36 16.58 12.71
C PHE A 598 6.41 18.06 12.34
N ARG A 599 6.17 18.39 11.07
CA ARG A 599 6.20 19.76 10.52
C ARG A 599 7.47 20.53 10.88
N GLY A 600 8.64 19.86 10.89
CA GLY A 600 9.94 20.46 11.20
C GLY A 600 10.24 20.64 12.69
N VAL A 601 9.44 20.07 13.58
CA VAL A 601 9.62 20.05 15.04
C VAL A 601 9.83 18.63 15.50
N SER A 602 10.81 18.38 16.39
CA SER A 602 11.04 17.07 17.02
C SER A 602 10.27 16.97 18.33
N TYR A 603 9.35 16.02 18.40
CA TYR A 603 8.58 15.71 19.62
C TYR A 603 9.21 14.51 20.34
N HIS A 604 9.58 14.70 21.61
CA HIS A 604 10.08 13.68 22.51
C HIS A 604 8.97 13.29 23.49
N ILE A 605 8.34 12.16 23.24
CA ILE A 605 7.10 11.74 23.89
C ILE A 605 7.42 10.62 24.90
N THR A 606 6.94 10.76 26.12
CA THR A 606 6.98 9.71 27.16
C THR A 606 5.57 9.39 27.60
N VAL A 607 5.12 8.18 27.35
CA VAL A 607 3.82 7.65 27.80
C VAL A 607 4.06 6.74 29.00
N LYS A 608 3.30 6.96 30.07
CA LYS A 608 3.31 6.17 31.30
C LYS A 608 1.94 5.54 31.51
N ASN A 609 1.88 4.25 31.79
CA ASN A 609 0.63 3.51 32.07
C ASN A 609 0.68 2.82 33.44
N PRO A 610 0.73 3.60 34.54
CA PRO A 610 0.93 3.04 35.89
C PRO A 610 -0.25 2.21 36.39
N ASN A 611 -1.43 2.41 35.81
CA ASN A 611 -2.67 1.73 36.18
C ASN A 611 -3.03 0.56 35.27
N HIS A 612 -2.18 0.27 34.27
CA HIS A 612 -2.38 -0.82 33.30
C HIS A 612 -3.76 -0.74 32.60
N VAL A 613 -4.18 0.48 32.27
CA VAL A 613 -5.41 0.70 31.49
C VAL A 613 -5.16 0.47 30.01
N GLU A 614 -6.23 0.19 29.27
CA GLU A 614 -6.14 0.02 27.82
C GLU A 614 -6.23 1.35 27.07
N LYS A 615 -7.00 2.30 27.59
CA LYS A 615 -7.20 3.64 27.01
C LYS A 615 -7.50 4.66 28.08
N GLY A 616 -7.29 5.93 27.75
CA GLY A 616 -7.59 7.08 28.60
C GLY A 616 -6.30 7.84 28.96
N VAL A 617 -6.31 9.15 28.72
CA VAL A 617 -5.26 10.07 29.13
C VAL A 617 -5.78 10.93 30.27
N VAL A 618 -5.18 10.82 31.44
CA VAL A 618 -5.56 11.60 32.62
C VAL A 618 -4.68 12.83 32.82
N SER A 619 -3.51 12.88 32.18
CA SER A 619 -2.60 14.04 32.26
C SER A 619 -1.73 14.12 31.02
N MET A 620 -1.61 15.32 30.46
CA MET A 620 -0.64 15.67 29.42
C MET A 620 0.13 16.92 29.86
N ILE A 621 1.46 16.83 29.82
CA ILE A 621 2.38 17.91 30.12
C ILE A 621 3.27 18.15 28.91
N VAL A 622 3.29 19.38 28.41
CA VAL A 622 4.10 19.79 27.26
C VAL A 622 5.08 20.88 27.68
N ASP A 623 6.38 20.62 27.58
CA ASP A 623 7.47 21.50 28.05
C ASP A 623 7.26 21.98 29.49
N GLY A 624 6.80 21.07 30.35
CA GLY A 624 6.55 21.34 31.77
C GLY A 624 5.25 22.08 32.09
N GLN A 625 4.39 22.32 31.08
CA GLN A 625 3.10 22.97 31.28
C GLN A 625 1.95 21.97 30.99
N PRO A 626 0.91 21.93 31.84
CA PRO A 626 -0.25 21.07 31.58
C PRO A 626 -1.03 21.55 30.34
N VAL A 627 -1.50 20.58 29.55
CA VAL A 627 -2.35 20.79 28.36
C VAL A 627 -3.67 20.07 28.56
N GLU A 628 -4.78 20.71 28.27
CA GLU A 628 -6.10 20.08 28.26
C GLU A 628 -6.31 19.26 26.98
N GLY A 629 -6.90 18.07 27.12
CA GLY A 629 -7.12 17.15 26.00
C GLY A 629 -5.88 16.38 25.60
N THR A 630 -5.88 15.86 24.37
CA THR A 630 -4.85 14.96 23.85
C THR A 630 -4.12 15.52 22.61
N THR A 631 -4.49 16.73 22.13
CA THR A 631 -3.86 17.37 20.98
C THR A 631 -2.94 18.51 21.41
N ILE A 632 -1.70 18.45 20.95
CA ILE A 632 -0.67 19.46 21.17
C ILE A 632 -0.73 20.42 20.01
N PRO A 633 -1.12 21.70 20.21
CA PRO A 633 -1.15 22.68 19.14
C PRO A 633 0.22 22.84 18.48
N PHE A 634 0.25 22.88 17.15
CA PHE A 634 1.48 23.08 16.40
C PHE A 634 2.02 24.51 16.57
N SER A 635 3.35 24.63 16.75
CA SER A 635 4.05 25.92 16.78
C SER A 635 5.35 25.86 16.00
N ALA A 636 5.43 26.62 14.91
CA ALA A 636 6.63 26.72 14.07
C ALA A 636 7.83 27.40 14.75
N GLU A 637 7.63 28.04 15.90
CA GLU A 637 8.71 28.70 16.67
C GLU A 637 9.55 27.70 17.47
N LYS A 638 9.01 26.49 17.72
CA LYS A 638 9.69 25.44 18.47
C LYS A 638 10.49 24.55 17.52
N LYS A 639 11.60 24.00 18.02
CA LYS A 639 12.40 22.98 17.33
C LYS A 639 12.29 21.62 18.01
N ASP A 640 12.22 21.64 19.33
CA ASP A 640 12.09 20.46 20.17
C ASP A 640 10.94 20.67 21.15
N VAL A 641 10.15 19.65 21.38
CA VAL A 641 9.01 19.65 22.32
C VAL A 641 9.05 18.38 23.14
N ASN A 642 9.03 18.53 24.47
CA ASN A 642 8.95 17.40 25.40
C ASN A 642 7.51 17.18 25.84
N VAL A 643 7.04 15.95 25.72
CA VAL A 643 5.65 15.57 26.01
C VAL A 643 5.65 14.42 27.01
N GLU A 644 4.96 14.60 28.12
CA GLU A 644 4.69 13.54 29.09
C GLU A 644 3.19 13.28 29.14
N VAL A 645 2.81 12.02 28.90
CA VAL A 645 1.43 11.55 28.94
C VAL A 645 1.29 10.49 30.02
N THR A 646 0.28 10.63 30.86
CA THR A 646 -0.08 9.60 31.85
C THR A 646 -1.46 9.05 31.51
N MET A 647 -1.54 7.72 31.36
CA MET A 647 -2.76 6.97 31.19
C MET A 647 -3.36 6.59 32.55
N GLY A 648 -4.75 6.57 32.65
CA GLY A 648 -5.44 6.18 33.88
C GLY A 648 -6.95 6.20 33.77
#